data_c621d98b9a4d5874af8e481da7ccd793
#
_entry.id   c621d98b9a4d5874af8e481da7ccd793
#
_cell.length_a   1.000
_cell.length_b   1.000
_cell.length_c   1.000
_cell.angle_alpha   90.00
_cell.angle_beta   90.00
_cell.angle_gamma   90.00
#
_symmetry.space_group_name_H-M   'P 1'
#
loop_
_entity.id
_entity.type
_entity.pdbx_description
1 polymer ?
#
loop_
_entity_poly.entity_id
_entity_poly.type
_entity_poly.pdbx_seq_one_letter_code
_entity_poly.pdbx_strand_id
1 'polypeptide(L)'
;MIKNLVLLALLFSTSYILMSQEECEIKLSHTAGFYDSPFYLKINCDDCDLQFAYSYDDEFSNLTDSIYIDTTVSIVLRHKVNDEVYDLDVHSFFVGFETKFKVISLNVSEDFLYDKVLGLYVPGHRAYYDTTVSHYRNANWSYKHERLNHVEIFNEDGDRIIQQNSGLRIFGGMTRYYPEKSFRIIARDKYGLNRFNAAIFGSDTVAYKHLILRHSGNDYRSLRFKDALITSLASESGLDVQQSSPSHLFVNSEYWGVYNIREKINKHYFANNYDIPLEGLDILQGYQVLDCGEKTSYLNLLSYVKKHDLSVEEHYEYVTTLMDTRNFINFWVHQTFYANPDVRGNIRYWRSDSLDGKFRWIVYDTDLGFSSTFMNDNMIKLFSSSSSTRWFNPTWSSFLLRNLLKNEGFKNDLILQYSIIGNTILSKESLLNRIDAFKTLYEDEMLFHFENRRKFQRNQGSVEKWNKHIDKLIVFAEKRPSITERNLVETFNLSGKYTLVLNVENPQHGSVSLNKNPISRSNFSGYFFTSVDLPIVIQPDIGYCNVGYSHSIINPSDSLLVNDTLSVLVSFKHLGSSPEKAVINEISFEDPIIELFNQDTTLINLQDWSFYISYTDSSCFLNVLDSALIQPSSYYTFPTENENYTAISCVKLYDNNNLLVDSVSFDISASVSDSAYSYSRTIPFDSIDGELPYWEISYTPTLAAQSVHYTDLLFKQHLEMEAERRKSLIIKSTLIAISFLLVILFTRRLFRSKT
;
A
#
# COMPACT_ATOMS: atom_id res chain seq x y z
N MET A 1 18.44 -41.78 -36.93
CA MET A 1 17.60 -40.76 -36.32
C MET A 1 16.27 -41.29 -35.78
N ILE A 2 15.52 -42.08 -36.51
CA ILE A 2 14.19 -42.59 -36.09
C ILE A 2 14.27 -43.57 -34.88
N LYS A 3 15.31 -44.38 -34.74
CA LYS A 3 15.50 -45.31 -33.58
C LYS A 3 15.76 -44.56 -32.27
N ASN A 4 16.39 -43.40 -32.29
CA ASN A 4 16.65 -42.61 -31.06
C ASN A 4 15.44 -41.77 -30.63
N LEU A 5 14.54 -41.41 -31.58
CA LEU A 5 13.28 -40.75 -31.21
C LEU A 5 12.28 -41.71 -30.54
N VAL A 6 12.26 -42.99 -30.98
CA VAL A 6 11.38 -44.01 -30.39
C VAL A 6 11.88 -44.39 -28.98
N LEU A 7 13.20 -44.39 -28.73
CA LEU A 7 13.75 -44.64 -27.40
C LEU A 7 13.51 -43.47 -26.45
N LEU A 8 13.58 -42.21 -26.94
CA LEU A 8 13.21 -41.03 -26.15
C LEU A 8 11.71 -41.01 -25.84
N ALA A 9 10.86 -41.35 -26.77
CA ALA A 9 9.40 -41.41 -26.57
C ALA A 9 9.02 -42.55 -25.55
N LEU A 10 9.74 -43.66 -25.57
CA LEU A 10 9.56 -44.76 -24.60
C LEU A 10 10.09 -44.37 -23.20
N LEU A 11 11.17 -43.61 -23.10
CA LEU A 11 11.68 -43.09 -21.83
C LEU A 11 10.77 -42.00 -21.26
N PHE A 12 10.16 -41.14 -22.08
CA PHE A 12 9.14 -40.17 -21.63
C PHE A 12 7.81 -40.83 -21.28
N SER A 13 7.41 -41.93 -21.96
CA SER A 13 6.19 -42.66 -21.59
C SER A 13 6.32 -43.48 -20.35
N THR A 14 7.52 -43.98 -20.03
CA THR A 14 7.77 -44.69 -18.76
C THR A 14 7.94 -43.72 -17.55
N SER A 15 8.42 -42.48 -17.79
CA SER A 15 8.45 -41.45 -16.75
C SER A 15 7.06 -40.86 -16.44
N TYR A 16 6.10 -40.90 -17.39
CA TYR A 16 4.71 -40.44 -17.16
C TYR A 16 3.80 -41.53 -16.54
N ILE A 17 4.20 -42.78 -16.55
CA ILE A 17 3.42 -43.90 -15.93
C ILE A 17 3.74 -44.03 -14.42
N LEU A 18 4.77 -43.35 -13.92
CA LEU A 18 5.21 -43.42 -12.53
C LEU A 18 4.65 -42.30 -11.63
N MET A 19 3.69 -41.50 -12.07
CA MET A 19 3.08 -40.44 -11.27
C MET A 19 1.54 -40.34 -11.44
N SER A 20 0.83 -41.45 -11.41
CA SER A 20 -0.51 -41.46 -10.87
C SER A 20 -0.47 -42.25 -9.53
N GLN A 21 0.13 -41.66 -8.52
CA GLN A 21 -0.26 -41.99 -7.17
C GLN A 21 -1.74 -41.58 -7.07
N GLU A 22 -2.61 -42.49 -6.81
CA GLU A 22 -3.96 -42.21 -6.32
C GLU A 22 -3.71 -41.46 -5.01
N GLU A 23 -3.88 -40.13 -5.03
CA GLU A 23 -3.88 -39.31 -3.82
C GLU A 23 -5.00 -39.86 -2.94
N CYS A 24 -4.64 -40.41 -1.79
CA CYS A 24 -5.59 -40.90 -0.81
C CYS A 24 -6.35 -39.69 -0.26
N GLU A 25 -7.61 -39.56 -0.60
CA GLU A 25 -8.46 -38.45 -0.12
C GLU A 25 -8.85 -38.71 1.34
N ILE A 26 -8.26 -37.94 2.26
CA ILE A 26 -8.63 -37.96 3.68
C ILE A 26 -9.90 -37.12 3.89
N LYS A 27 -10.96 -37.74 4.41
CA LYS A 27 -12.23 -37.06 4.70
C LYS A 27 -12.45 -36.96 6.20
N LEU A 28 -12.54 -35.72 6.68
CA LEU A 28 -12.82 -35.39 8.07
C LEU A 28 -14.32 -35.12 8.26
N SER A 29 -14.92 -35.62 9.34
CA SER A 29 -16.32 -35.33 9.71
C SER A 29 -16.50 -33.88 10.17
N HIS A 30 -15.44 -33.23 10.62
CA HIS A 30 -15.40 -31.85 11.06
C HIS A 30 -14.19 -31.17 10.41
N THR A 31 -14.37 -29.99 9.85
CA THR A 31 -13.26 -29.18 9.30
C THR A 31 -12.43 -28.59 10.42
N ALA A 32 -11.12 -28.38 10.17
CA ALA A 32 -10.30 -27.60 11.11
C ALA A 32 -10.92 -26.23 11.35
N GLY A 33 -10.95 -25.76 12.61
CA GLY A 33 -11.62 -24.52 12.99
C GLY A 33 -12.11 -24.51 14.44
N PHE A 34 -13.17 -23.73 14.70
CA PHE A 34 -13.66 -23.40 16.03
C PHE A 34 -14.95 -24.15 16.37
N TYR A 35 -15.05 -24.63 17.61
CA TYR A 35 -16.17 -25.43 18.12
C TYR A 35 -16.53 -25.01 19.53
N ASP A 36 -17.82 -24.79 19.79
CA ASP A 36 -18.32 -24.37 21.11
C ASP A 36 -18.26 -25.47 22.15
N SER A 37 -18.30 -26.74 21.70
CA SER A 37 -18.38 -27.89 22.56
C SER A 37 -17.55 -29.07 22.04
N PRO A 38 -17.14 -30.01 22.93
CA PRO A 38 -16.48 -31.24 22.54
C PRO A 38 -17.24 -32.08 21.51
N PHE A 39 -16.51 -32.77 20.65
CA PHE A 39 -17.08 -33.61 19.59
C PHE A 39 -16.21 -34.82 19.27
N TYR A 40 -16.77 -35.80 18.53
CA TYR A 40 -16.02 -36.94 18.00
C TYR A 40 -15.62 -36.70 16.56
N LEU A 41 -14.34 -36.54 16.30
CA LEU A 41 -13.77 -36.44 14.96
C LEU A 41 -13.67 -37.81 14.32
N LYS A 42 -14.41 -38.06 13.25
CA LYS A 42 -14.25 -39.23 12.40
C LYS A 42 -13.37 -38.88 11.21
N ILE A 43 -12.44 -39.77 10.91
CA ILE A 43 -11.48 -39.59 9.81
C ILE A 43 -11.60 -40.84 8.93
N ASN A 44 -11.94 -40.67 7.68
CA ASN A 44 -12.08 -41.74 6.70
C ASN A 44 -11.05 -41.57 5.60
N CYS A 45 -10.44 -42.66 5.19
CA CYS A 45 -9.59 -42.72 4.00
C CYS A 45 -9.90 -44.05 3.29
N ASP A 46 -10.16 -43.96 2.02
CA ASP A 46 -10.40 -45.13 1.19
C ASP A 46 -9.03 -45.69 0.77
N ASP A 47 -8.77 -46.97 1.11
CA ASP A 47 -7.55 -47.75 0.75
C ASP A 47 -6.21 -47.23 1.30
N CYS A 48 -6.17 -46.60 2.49
CA CYS A 48 -4.93 -46.24 3.15
C CYS A 48 -4.90 -46.58 4.66
N ASP A 49 -3.73 -46.97 5.17
CA ASP A 49 -3.46 -47.11 6.60
C ASP A 49 -3.21 -45.73 7.22
N LEU A 50 -4.23 -45.18 7.88
CA LEU A 50 -4.11 -43.91 8.59
C LEU A 50 -3.57 -44.07 10.00
N GLN A 51 -2.60 -43.21 10.31
CA GLN A 51 -2.09 -43.01 11.66
C GLN A 51 -2.23 -41.54 12.05
N PHE A 52 -2.40 -41.30 13.34
CA PHE A 52 -2.50 -39.96 13.89
C PHE A 52 -1.62 -39.78 15.13
N ALA A 53 -1.26 -38.53 15.37
CA ALA A 53 -0.58 -38.08 16.58
C ALA A 53 -1.08 -36.67 16.96
N TYR A 54 -0.85 -36.26 18.21
CA TYR A 54 -1.20 -34.90 18.67
C TYR A 54 -0.06 -33.91 18.47
N SER A 55 1.13 -34.40 18.15
CA SER A 55 2.27 -33.58 17.73
C SER A 55 3.18 -34.34 16.77
N TYR A 56 4.16 -33.68 16.17
CA TYR A 56 5.17 -34.35 15.32
C TYR A 56 6.10 -35.33 16.08
N ASP A 57 6.24 -35.15 17.38
CA ASP A 57 7.18 -35.89 18.21
C ASP A 57 6.51 -37.01 18.99
N ASP A 58 5.19 -37.12 18.93
CA ASP A 58 4.42 -38.17 19.57
C ASP A 58 4.50 -39.47 18.76
N GLU A 59 4.32 -40.62 19.46
CA GLU A 59 4.13 -41.89 18.79
C GLU A 59 2.81 -41.89 18.01
N PHE A 60 2.89 -42.26 16.74
CA PHE A 60 1.72 -42.35 15.88
C PHE A 60 0.92 -43.60 16.20
N SER A 61 -0.34 -43.42 16.51
CA SER A 61 -1.31 -44.48 16.75
C SER A 61 -2.12 -44.78 15.50
N ASN A 62 -2.49 -46.02 15.29
CA ASN A 62 -3.43 -46.41 14.24
C ASN A 62 -4.78 -45.77 14.52
N LEU A 63 -5.41 -45.24 13.49
CA LEU A 63 -6.71 -44.62 13.62
C LEU A 63 -7.75 -45.71 13.95
N THR A 64 -8.54 -45.41 15.01
CA THR A 64 -9.74 -46.17 15.36
C THR A 64 -10.97 -45.41 14.79
N ASP A 65 -12.20 -45.81 15.18
CA ASP A 65 -13.43 -45.26 14.62
C ASP A 65 -13.57 -43.73 14.75
N SER A 66 -13.03 -43.13 15.83
CA SER A 66 -13.10 -41.68 16.07
C SER A 66 -12.11 -41.21 17.15
N ILE A 67 -11.75 -39.94 17.11
CA ILE A 67 -10.92 -39.24 18.11
C ILE A 67 -11.84 -38.29 18.88
N TYR A 68 -11.85 -38.36 20.21
CA TYR A 68 -12.61 -37.40 21.03
C TYR A 68 -11.81 -36.09 21.19
N ILE A 69 -12.39 -34.99 20.76
CA ILE A 69 -11.80 -33.64 20.81
C ILE A 69 -12.56 -32.84 21.88
N ASP A 70 -11.97 -32.63 23.03
CA ASP A 70 -12.57 -31.89 24.17
C ASP A 70 -11.79 -30.64 24.58
N THR A 71 -10.66 -30.39 23.92
CA THR A 71 -9.81 -29.23 24.16
C THR A 71 -9.17 -28.77 22.85
N THR A 72 -8.57 -27.59 22.83
CA THR A 72 -7.79 -27.11 21.68
C THR A 72 -6.64 -28.04 21.38
N VAL A 73 -6.61 -28.61 20.16
CA VAL A 73 -5.65 -29.63 19.74
C VAL A 73 -5.37 -29.55 18.25
N SER A 74 -4.17 -29.93 17.85
CA SER A 74 -3.82 -30.21 16.46
C SER A 74 -3.68 -31.73 16.27
N ILE A 75 -4.27 -32.23 15.20
CA ILE A 75 -4.15 -33.65 14.79
C ILE A 75 -3.21 -33.69 13.60
N VAL A 76 -2.10 -34.43 13.76
CA VAL A 76 -1.13 -34.72 12.71
C VAL A 76 -1.50 -36.07 12.12
N LEU A 77 -1.81 -36.09 10.84
CA LEU A 77 -2.19 -37.29 10.09
C LEU A 77 -1.04 -37.71 9.19
N ARG A 78 -0.79 -39.01 9.12
CA ARG A 78 0.05 -39.62 8.09
C ARG A 78 -0.59 -40.87 7.55
N HIS A 79 -0.33 -41.19 6.32
CA HIS A 79 -0.76 -42.45 5.74
C HIS A 79 0.43 -43.27 5.26
N LYS A 80 0.28 -44.56 5.30
CA LYS A 80 1.22 -45.52 4.77
C LYS A 80 0.65 -46.16 3.51
N VAL A 81 1.45 -46.20 2.46
CA VAL A 81 1.16 -46.96 1.26
C VAL A 81 2.36 -47.82 0.96
N ASN A 82 2.17 -49.19 0.94
CA ASN A 82 3.24 -50.14 0.69
C ASN A 82 4.46 -49.99 1.64
N ASP A 83 4.21 -49.79 2.95
CA ASP A 83 5.23 -49.54 3.98
C ASP A 83 6.03 -48.22 3.85
N GLU A 84 5.77 -47.39 2.86
CA GLU A 84 6.31 -46.04 2.79
C GLU A 84 5.36 -45.03 3.45
N VAL A 85 5.93 -44.12 4.23
CA VAL A 85 5.19 -43.07 4.92
C VAL A 85 5.08 -41.84 4.01
N TYR A 86 3.87 -41.44 3.70
CA TYR A 86 3.56 -40.26 2.88
C TYR A 86 2.93 -39.15 3.70
N ASP A 87 3.05 -37.95 3.21
CA ASP A 87 2.70 -36.63 3.69
C ASP A 87 1.89 -36.54 4.99
N LEU A 88 2.40 -35.65 5.84
CA LEU A 88 1.75 -35.22 7.07
C LEU A 88 0.76 -34.13 6.77
N ASP A 89 -0.52 -34.39 6.96
CA ASP A 89 -1.57 -33.36 6.99
C ASP A 89 -1.84 -32.96 8.44
N VAL A 90 -2.07 -31.68 8.69
CA VAL A 90 -2.28 -31.17 10.05
C VAL A 90 -3.56 -30.35 10.09
N HIS A 91 -4.38 -30.64 11.10
CA HIS A 91 -5.66 -29.98 11.32
C HIS A 91 -5.77 -29.52 12.77
N SER A 92 -6.00 -28.23 12.96
CA SER A 92 -6.15 -27.63 14.29
C SER A 92 -7.63 -27.39 14.61
N PHE A 93 -8.02 -27.79 15.82
CA PHE A 93 -9.38 -27.63 16.35
C PHE A 93 -9.29 -26.82 17.64
N PHE A 94 -10.10 -25.77 17.73
CA PHE A 94 -10.17 -24.86 18.88
C PHE A 94 -11.51 -25.06 19.57
N VAL A 95 -11.51 -25.60 20.79
CA VAL A 95 -12.72 -25.89 21.54
C VAL A 95 -12.92 -24.87 22.65
N GLY A 96 -14.09 -24.22 22.66
CA GLY A 96 -14.43 -23.20 23.65
C GLY A 96 -13.56 -21.94 23.55
N PHE A 97 -13.05 -21.64 22.37
CA PHE A 97 -12.24 -20.45 22.09
C PHE A 97 -12.96 -19.53 21.09
N GLU A 98 -13.30 -18.36 21.52
CA GLU A 98 -13.91 -17.30 20.71
C GLU A 98 -12.94 -16.14 20.57
N THR A 99 -12.90 -15.50 19.41
CA THR A 99 -12.04 -14.33 19.15
C THR A 99 -12.53 -13.52 17.95
N LYS A 100 -12.18 -12.23 17.96
CA LYS A 100 -12.33 -11.29 16.83
C LYS A 100 -11.03 -11.17 16.02
N PHE A 101 -9.98 -11.86 16.44
CA PHE A 101 -8.68 -11.83 15.78
C PHE A 101 -8.48 -13.05 14.89
N LYS A 102 -7.62 -12.91 13.91
CA LYS A 102 -7.10 -14.08 13.21
C LYS A 102 -6.40 -15.05 14.18
N VAL A 103 -6.44 -16.32 13.86
CA VAL A 103 -5.76 -17.33 14.66
C VAL A 103 -4.69 -18.01 13.82
N ILE A 104 -3.49 -18.14 14.39
CA ILE A 104 -2.35 -18.81 13.78
C ILE A 104 -2.05 -20.07 14.59
N SER A 105 -2.05 -21.22 13.94
CA SER A 105 -1.55 -22.46 14.49
C SER A 105 -0.23 -22.83 13.82
N LEU A 106 0.82 -22.98 14.61
CA LEU A 106 2.12 -23.49 14.18
C LEU A 106 2.32 -24.88 14.79
N ASN A 107 2.57 -25.86 13.93
CA ASN A 107 2.91 -27.20 14.36
C ASN A 107 4.36 -27.49 13.96
N VAL A 108 5.22 -27.70 14.94
CA VAL A 108 6.68 -27.83 14.80
C VAL A 108 7.23 -28.82 15.80
N SER A 109 8.22 -29.62 15.39
CA SER A 109 8.89 -30.52 16.33
C SER A 109 9.46 -29.77 17.53
N GLU A 110 9.31 -30.33 18.72
CA GLU A 110 9.86 -29.77 19.97
C GLU A 110 11.39 -29.67 19.92
N ASP A 111 12.08 -30.59 19.25
CA ASP A 111 13.52 -30.50 19.02
C ASP A 111 13.87 -29.22 18.23
N PHE A 112 13.05 -28.83 17.28
CA PHE A 112 13.26 -27.59 16.52
C PHE A 112 13.03 -26.34 17.36
N LEU A 113 12.35 -26.44 18.49
CA LEU A 113 12.18 -25.34 19.44
C LEU A 113 13.21 -25.36 20.55
N TYR A 114 13.49 -26.52 21.15
CA TYR A 114 14.13 -26.64 22.47
C TYR A 114 15.41 -27.42 22.51
N ASP A 115 15.79 -28.20 21.48
CA ASP A 115 17.08 -28.89 21.46
C ASP A 115 18.27 -27.94 21.50
N LYS A 116 19.32 -28.27 22.21
CA LYS A 116 20.50 -27.39 22.40
C LYS A 116 21.26 -27.09 21.10
N VAL A 117 21.11 -27.89 20.04
CA VAL A 117 21.78 -27.71 18.75
C VAL A 117 20.81 -27.15 17.71
N LEU A 118 19.62 -27.73 17.66
CA LEU A 118 18.62 -27.47 16.61
C LEU A 118 17.61 -26.39 17.01
N GLY A 119 17.35 -26.22 18.31
CA GLY A 119 16.24 -25.44 18.81
C GLY A 119 16.37 -23.95 18.54
N LEU A 120 15.26 -23.36 18.04
CA LEU A 120 15.16 -21.93 17.74
C LEU A 120 14.96 -21.07 18.99
N TYR A 121 14.38 -21.63 20.05
CA TYR A 121 13.88 -20.88 21.21
C TYR A 121 14.79 -20.96 22.45
N VAL A 122 15.91 -21.66 22.35
CA VAL A 122 16.90 -21.85 23.40
C VAL A 122 18.21 -21.15 23.09
N PRO A 123 19.03 -20.79 24.10
CA PRO A 123 20.34 -20.19 23.87
C PRO A 123 21.25 -21.11 23.02
N GLY A 124 21.18 -22.41 23.24
CA GLY A 124 22.01 -23.40 22.55
C GLY A 124 23.39 -23.56 23.18
N HIS A 125 24.14 -24.58 22.68
CA HIS A 125 25.42 -25.01 23.26
C HIS A 125 26.58 -24.05 23.04
N ARG A 126 26.47 -23.09 22.08
CA ARG A 126 27.48 -22.07 21.77
C ARG A 126 27.26 -20.75 22.50
N ALA A 127 26.13 -20.63 23.20
CA ALA A 127 25.76 -19.39 23.84
C ALA A 127 26.49 -19.20 25.18
N TYR A 128 26.86 -17.97 25.45
CA TYR A 128 27.31 -17.50 26.76
C TYR A 128 26.58 -16.23 27.15
N TYR A 129 26.32 -16.06 28.43
CA TYR A 129 25.68 -14.86 28.93
C TYR A 129 26.72 -13.74 29.10
N ASP A 130 26.51 -12.62 28.39
CA ASP A 130 27.38 -11.45 28.47
C ASP A 130 26.76 -10.44 29.43
N THR A 131 27.37 -10.28 30.59
CA THR A 131 26.89 -9.38 31.63
C THR A 131 27.01 -7.90 31.24
N THR A 132 27.89 -7.55 30.28
CA THR A 132 28.06 -6.16 29.85
C THR A 132 26.88 -5.64 29.03
N VAL A 133 26.16 -6.54 28.39
CA VAL A 133 24.97 -6.23 27.55
C VAL A 133 23.69 -6.91 28.07
N SER A 134 23.81 -7.67 29.16
CA SER A 134 22.71 -8.36 29.83
C SER A 134 21.89 -9.30 28.92
N HIS A 135 22.55 -9.98 27.97
CA HIS A 135 21.92 -10.99 27.13
C HIS A 135 22.91 -12.07 26.64
N TYR A 136 22.37 -13.14 26.08
CA TYR A 136 23.18 -14.22 25.51
C TYR A 136 23.85 -13.79 24.20
N ARG A 137 25.17 -14.04 24.07
CA ARG A 137 25.89 -14.00 22.80
C ARG A 137 25.88 -15.38 22.15
N ASN A 138 26.01 -15.42 20.82
CA ASN A 138 26.04 -16.65 20.02
C ASN A 138 24.88 -17.62 20.28
N ALA A 139 23.73 -17.08 20.70
CA ALA A 139 22.54 -17.91 20.90
C ALA A 139 21.95 -18.39 19.58
N ASN A 140 21.26 -19.53 19.60
CA ASN A 140 20.65 -20.12 18.41
C ASN A 140 19.73 -19.15 17.68
N TRP A 141 18.95 -18.33 18.39
CA TRP A 141 18.09 -17.28 17.80
C TRP A 141 18.86 -16.15 17.13
N SER A 142 20.17 -16.03 17.33
CA SER A 142 21.00 -15.01 16.67
C SER A 142 21.37 -15.38 15.23
N TYR A 143 21.28 -16.66 14.91
CA TYR A 143 21.57 -17.18 13.58
C TYR A 143 20.34 -17.24 12.69
N LYS A 144 20.57 -17.38 11.38
CA LYS A 144 19.50 -17.52 10.38
C LYS A 144 19.00 -18.96 10.24
N HIS A 145 18.90 -19.70 11.35
CA HIS A 145 18.37 -21.06 11.33
C HIS A 145 16.91 -21.08 10.89
N GLU A 146 16.57 -22.02 10.02
CA GLU A 146 15.22 -22.24 9.51
C GLU A 146 14.83 -23.69 9.77
N ARG A 147 13.64 -23.90 10.30
CA ARG A 147 13.10 -25.22 10.63
C ARG A 147 11.78 -25.43 9.90
N LEU A 148 11.49 -26.68 9.57
CA LEU A 148 10.19 -27.06 9.04
C LEU A 148 9.13 -26.83 10.11
N ASN A 149 7.97 -26.27 9.71
CA ASN A 149 6.74 -26.25 10.47
C ASN A 149 5.55 -26.34 9.54
N HIS A 150 4.44 -26.81 10.04
CA HIS A 150 3.14 -26.65 9.42
C HIS A 150 2.45 -25.38 9.97
N VAL A 151 1.81 -24.60 9.10
CA VAL A 151 1.08 -23.39 9.48
C VAL A 151 -0.34 -23.45 8.97
N GLU A 152 -1.27 -23.17 9.87
CA GLU A 152 -2.65 -22.85 9.54
C GLU A 152 -2.93 -21.41 10.00
N ILE A 153 -3.68 -20.65 9.20
CA ILE A 153 -4.19 -19.32 9.57
C ILE A 153 -5.70 -19.34 9.33
N PHE A 154 -6.43 -18.92 10.34
CA PHE A 154 -7.87 -18.74 10.31
C PHE A 154 -8.21 -17.25 10.33
N ASN A 155 -9.21 -16.84 9.53
CA ASN A 155 -9.72 -15.47 9.54
C ASN A 155 -10.60 -15.20 10.77
N GLU A 156 -11.13 -13.99 10.86
CA GLU A 156 -11.99 -13.54 11.95
C GLU A 156 -13.36 -14.25 11.98
N ASP A 157 -13.78 -14.83 10.86
CA ASP A 157 -15.00 -15.63 10.72
C ASP A 157 -14.79 -17.12 11.06
N GLY A 158 -13.53 -17.50 11.33
CA GLY A 158 -13.15 -18.88 11.65
C GLY A 158 -12.80 -19.75 10.44
N ASP A 159 -12.81 -19.21 9.22
CA ASP A 159 -12.43 -19.94 8.03
C ASP A 159 -10.91 -20.10 7.95
N ARG A 160 -10.45 -21.29 7.60
CA ARG A 160 -9.05 -21.58 7.37
C ARG A 160 -8.60 -21.02 6.01
N ILE A 161 -7.84 -19.91 6.02
CA ILE A 161 -7.34 -19.23 4.82
C ILE A 161 -5.94 -19.67 4.39
N ILE A 162 -5.17 -20.30 5.25
CA ILE A 162 -3.85 -20.90 4.94
C ILE A 162 -3.74 -22.25 5.63
N GLN A 163 -3.25 -23.25 4.88
CA GLN A 163 -2.79 -24.56 5.37
C GLN A 163 -1.63 -24.98 4.49
N GLN A 164 -0.41 -24.99 5.02
CA GLN A 164 0.75 -25.50 4.30
C GLN A 164 1.98 -25.68 5.18
N ASN A 165 2.93 -26.45 4.70
CA ASN A 165 4.28 -26.49 5.27
C ASN A 165 5.07 -25.23 4.94
N SER A 166 5.92 -24.78 5.86
CA SER A 166 6.73 -23.58 5.72
C SER A 166 8.03 -23.64 6.51
N GLY A 167 8.93 -22.71 6.25
CA GLY A 167 10.12 -22.52 7.09
C GLY A 167 9.82 -21.57 8.25
N LEU A 168 10.15 -21.98 9.47
CA LEU A 168 10.04 -21.17 10.68
C LEU A 168 11.40 -20.63 11.10
N ARG A 169 11.47 -19.32 11.46
CA ARG A 169 12.68 -18.66 11.96
C ARG A 169 12.34 -17.66 13.05
N ILE A 170 13.29 -17.43 13.98
CA ILE A 170 13.21 -16.27 14.88
C ILE A 170 13.45 -14.99 14.07
N PHE A 171 12.61 -13.98 14.35
CA PHE A 171 12.67 -12.66 13.74
C PHE A 171 12.96 -11.58 14.80
N GLY A 172 13.49 -10.43 14.36
CA GLY A 172 13.78 -9.24 15.17
C GLY A 172 15.27 -8.93 15.26
N GLY A 173 15.57 -7.75 15.75
CA GLY A 173 16.90 -7.27 16.14
C GLY A 173 17.19 -7.64 17.59
N MET A 174 17.20 -6.62 18.47
CA MET A 174 17.38 -6.83 19.91
C MET A 174 16.23 -7.61 20.55
N THR A 175 15.03 -7.53 20.02
CA THR A 175 13.84 -8.20 20.57
C THR A 175 13.90 -9.72 20.51
N ARG A 176 14.81 -10.31 19.72
CA ARG A 176 15.06 -11.78 19.73
C ARG A 176 15.63 -12.30 21.05
N TYR A 177 16.19 -11.41 21.87
CA TYR A 177 16.72 -11.76 23.19
C TYR A 177 15.64 -11.74 24.30
N TYR A 178 14.45 -11.27 24.00
CA TYR A 178 13.34 -11.26 24.94
C TYR A 178 12.82 -12.71 25.17
N PRO A 179 12.21 -12.98 26.32
CA PRO A 179 11.61 -14.30 26.58
C PRO A 179 10.57 -14.69 25.54
N GLU A 180 9.73 -13.75 25.14
CA GLU A 180 8.79 -13.86 24.04
C GLU A 180 9.45 -13.38 22.74
N LYS A 181 9.35 -14.15 21.68
CA LYS A 181 10.05 -13.87 20.41
C LYS A 181 9.08 -13.78 19.25
N SER A 182 9.42 -12.92 18.30
CA SER A 182 8.73 -12.91 17.01
C SER A 182 9.24 -14.03 16.12
N PHE A 183 8.35 -14.56 15.28
CA PHE A 183 8.69 -15.54 14.27
C PHE A 183 8.57 -14.93 12.86
N ARG A 184 9.20 -15.57 11.92
CA ARG A 184 8.98 -15.41 10.50
C ARG A 184 8.68 -16.74 9.86
N ILE A 185 7.54 -16.84 9.19
CA ILE A 185 7.22 -17.99 8.34
C ILE A 185 7.58 -17.67 6.89
N ILE A 186 8.04 -18.69 6.17
CA ILE A 186 8.63 -18.58 4.84
C ILE A 186 8.09 -19.67 3.94
N ALA A 187 7.35 -19.31 2.91
CA ALA A 187 6.91 -20.25 1.90
C ALA A 187 8.07 -20.56 0.92
N ARG A 188 8.36 -21.85 0.70
CA ARG A 188 9.44 -22.31 -0.18
C ARG A 188 9.05 -23.60 -0.89
N ASP A 189 9.51 -23.76 -2.13
CA ASP A 189 9.30 -24.96 -2.94
C ASP A 189 9.75 -26.26 -2.21
N LYS A 190 10.81 -26.20 -1.42
CA LYS A 190 11.28 -27.37 -0.64
C LYS A 190 10.31 -27.83 0.46
N TYR A 191 9.28 -27.03 0.77
CA TYR A 191 8.25 -27.34 1.73
C TYR A 191 6.87 -27.54 1.06
N GLY A 192 6.79 -27.41 -0.26
CA GLY A 192 5.55 -27.49 -1.05
C GLY A 192 5.22 -26.16 -1.72
N LEU A 193 4.22 -25.45 -1.24
CA LEU A 193 3.83 -24.17 -1.83
C LEU A 193 4.85 -23.07 -1.54
N ASN A 194 5.17 -22.27 -2.58
CA ASN A 194 6.18 -21.22 -2.47
C ASN A 194 5.61 -19.83 -2.19
N ARG A 195 4.30 -19.75 -1.93
CA ARG A 195 3.57 -18.54 -1.52
C ARG A 195 2.47 -18.90 -0.52
N PHE A 196 2.17 -17.96 0.37
CA PHE A 196 0.96 -17.92 1.18
C PHE A 196 -0.06 -17.09 0.42
N ASN A 197 -1.07 -17.73 -0.15
CA ASN A 197 -2.11 -17.07 -0.95
C ASN A 197 -3.34 -16.85 -0.08
N ALA A 198 -3.52 -15.65 0.44
CA ALA A 198 -4.66 -15.34 1.31
C ALA A 198 -4.92 -13.82 1.42
N ALA A 199 -6.14 -13.46 1.81
CA ALA A 199 -6.55 -12.12 2.21
C ALA A 199 -6.20 -11.89 3.69
N ILE A 200 -4.96 -11.44 3.97
CA ILE A 200 -4.47 -11.27 5.35
C ILE A 200 -4.64 -9.84 5.86
N PHE A 201 -4.38 -8.83 5.02
CA PHE A 201 -4.38 -7.41 5.42
C PHE A 201 -5.52 -6.59 4.79
N GLY A 202 -6.46 -7.23 4.15
CA GLY A 202 -7.62 -6.64 3.48
C GLY A 202 -8.47 -7.70 2.84
N SER A 203 -9.36 -7.32 1.92
CA SER A 203 -10.26 -8.23 1.20
C SER A 203 -9.58 -9.02 0.10
N ASP A 204 -8.44 -8.53 -0.42
CA ASP A 204 -7.81 -9.08 -1.61
C ASP A 204 -6.83 -10.19 -1.28
N THR A 205 -6.88 -11.28 -2.04
CA THR A 205 -5.92 -12.38 -1.94
C THR A 205 -4.58 -11.97 -2.54
N VAL A 206 -3.55 -11.95 -1.71
CA VAL A 206 -2.17 -11.62 -2.09
C VAL A 206 -1.25 -12.81 -1.86
N ALA A 207 -0.26 -12.97 -2.73
CA ALA A 207 0.71 -14.05 -2.71
C ALA A 207 1.97 -13.68 -1.90
N TYR A 208 1.95 -13.90 -0.59
CA TYR A 208 3.07 -13.55 0.30
C TYR A 208 4.19 -14.59 0.28
N LYS A 209 5.44 -14.14 0.17
CA LYS A 209 6.63 -15.00 0.32
C LYS A 209 7.01 -15.20 1.78
N HIS A 210 6.77 -14.19 2.60
CA HIS A 210 7.11 -14.15 4.01
C HIS A 210 6.02 -13.44 4.80
N LEU A 211 5.68 -13.98 5.96
CA LEU A 211 4.91 -13.30 6.98
C LEU A 211 5.71 -13.25 8.28
N ILE A 212 5.55 -12.16 9.01
CA ILE A 212 6.15 -11.99 10.33
C ILE A 212 5.04 -12.11 11.38
N LEU A 213 5.24 -12.96 12.35
CA LEU A 213 4.39 -13.08 13.53
C LEU A 213 5.08 -12.28 14.64
N ARG A 214 4.66 -11.04 14.81
CA ARG A 214 5.33 -10.07 15.68
C ARG A 214 4.70 -10.06 17.08
N HIS A 215 5.49 -10.33 18.10
CA HIS A 215 5.10 -10.23 19.51
C HIS A 215 5.01 -8.77 20.01
N SER A 216 4.96 -7.79 19.10
CA SER A 216 4.90 -6.34 19.34
C SER A 216 6.20 -5.65 19.76
N GLY A 217 7.35 -6.33 19.62
CA GLY A 217 8.66 -5.71 19.84
C GLY A 217 8.87 -5.19 21.25
N ASN A 218 9.26 -3.92 21.42
CA ASN A 218 9.46 -3.32 22.75
C ASN A 218 8.13 -3.09 23.51
N ASP A 219 7.01 -3.15 22.80
CA ASP A 219 5.66 -2.95 23.34
C ASP A 219 5.01 -4.21 23.92
N TYR A 220 5.68 -5.37 23.85
CA TYR A 220 5.11 -6.68 24.19
C TYR A 220 4.62 -6.82 25.65
N ARG A 221 5.12 -5.99 26.57
CA ARG A 221 4.71 -5.93 27.97
C ARG A 221 3.66 -4.88 28.28
N SER A 222 3.29 -4.08 27.28
CA SER A 222 2.40 -2.92 27.45
C SER A 222 1.13 -3.07 26.62
N LEU A 223 1.10 -2.54 25.43
CA LEU A 223 -0.13 -2.40 24.63
C LEU A 223 -0.33 -3.54 23.63
N ARG A 224 0.77 -4.07 23.07
CA ARG A 224 0.83 -5.08 22.00
C ARG A 224 0.34 -4.61 20.63
N PHE A 225 -0.07 -3.37 20.48
CA PHE A 225 -0.52 -2.80 19.22
C PHE A 225 0.11 -1.44 18.87
N LYS A 226 1.00 -0.90 19.68
CA LYS A 226 1.50 0.47 19.50
C LYS A 226 2.13 0.74 18.14
N ASP A 227 2.96 -0.17 17.64
CA ASP A 227 3.55 -0.05 16.29
C ASP A 227 2.48 -0.11 15.19
N ALA A 228 1.46 -0.97 15.33
CA ALA A 228 0.34 -1.06 14.40
C ALA A 228 -0.48 0.25 14.37
N LEU A 229 -0.78 0.81 15.54
CA LEU A 229 -1.47 2.09 15.67
C LEU A 229 -0.66 3.22 15.00
N ILE A 230 0.64 3.34 15.30
CA ILE A 230 1.49 4.41 14.78
C ILE A 230 1.65 4.29 13.26
N THR A 231 1.89 3.09 12.73
CA THR A 231 2.03 2.88 11.29
C THR A 231 0.72 3.12 10.53
N SER A 232 -0.45 2.84 11.14
CA SER A 232 -1.74 3.15 10.52
C SER A 232 -1.98 4.65 10.32
N LEU A 233 -1.44 5.51 11.19
CA LEU A 233 -1.48 6.96 11.01
C LEU A 233 -0.56 7.42 9.87
N ALA A 234 0.62 6.81 9.73
CA ALA A 234 1.55 7.15 8.67
C ALA A 234 1.04 6.76 7.28
N SER A 235 0.31 5.65 7.16
CA SER A 235 -0.27 5.21 5.88
C SER A 235 -1.27 6.20 5.30
N GLU A 236 -2.01 6.92 6.14
CA GLU A 236 -2.96 7.95 5.68
C GLU A 236 -2.28 9.15 5.00
N SER A 237 -0.95 9.32 5.17
CA SER A 237 -0.14 10.32 4.49
C SER A 237 0.50 9.79 3.19
N GLY A 238 0.08 8.62 2.71
CA GLY A 238 0.66 7.99 1.52
C GLY A 238 2.07 7.41 1.73
N LEU A 239 2.49 7.18 2.97
CA LEU A 239 3.76 6.54 3.27
C LEU A 239 3.65 5.03 3.23
N ASP A 240 4.65 4.39 2.67
CA ASP A 240 4.82 2.95 2.81
C ASP A 240 4.93 2.57 4.28
N VAL A 241 4.18 1.57 4.68
CA VAL A 241 4.18 1.03 6.03
C VAL A 241 4.19 -0.49 6.02
N GLN A 242 4.54 -1.08 7.14
CA GLN A 242 4.37 -2.50 7.34
C GLN A 242 2.93 -2.79 7.73
N GLN A 243 2.16 -3.44 6.85
CA GLN A 243 0.78 -3.85 7.12
C GLN A 243 0.69 -4.70 8.39
N SER A 244 -0.44 -4.64 9.09
CA SER A 244 -0.68 -5.31 10.36
C SER A 244 -2.07 -5.92 10.45
N SER A 245 -2.15 -7.15 10.93
CA SER A 245 -3.40 -7.79 11.32
C SER A 245 -3.22 -8.42 12.69
N PRO A 246 -4.06 -8.12 13.70
CA PRO A 246 -3.97 -8.73 15.01
C PRO A 246 -4.28 -10.22 14.94
N SER A 247 -3.66 -11.00 15.83
CA SER A 247 -3.84 -12.45 15.84
C SER A 247 -3.52 -13.06 17.19
N HIS A 248 -4.13 -14.22 17.45
CA HIS A 248 -3.66 -15.15 18.48
C HIS A 248 -2.70 -16.17 17.87
N LEU A 249 -1.67 -16.51 18.60
CA LEU A 249 -0.71 -17.52 18.21
C LEU A 249 -0.84 -18.73 19.12
N PHE A 250 -1.00 -19.91 18.50
CA PHE A 250 -0.84 -21.22 19.10
C PHE A 250 0.38 -21.91 18.51
N VAL A 251 1.15 -22.63 19.33
CA VAL A 251 2.27 -23.46 18.89
C VAL A 251 2.10 -24.82 19.52
N ASN A 252 1.98 -25.86 18.69
CA ASN A 252 1.70 -27.24 19.13
C ASN A 252 0.47 -27.27 20.05
N SER A 253 -0.62 -26.63 19.64
CA SER A 253 -1.89 -26.48 20.38
C SER A 253 -1.82 -25.65 21.66
N GLU A 254 -0.64 -25.23 22.09
CA GLU A 254 -0.45 -24.40 23.29
C GLU A 254 -0.61 -22.91 22.96
N TYR A 255 -1.43 -22.19 23.73
CA TYR A 255 -1.62 -20.75 23.54
C TYR A 255 -0.35 -19.95 23.85
N TRP A 256 0.16 -19.20 22.86
CA TRP A 256 1.38 -18.42 22.99
C TRP A 256 1.16 -16.91 23.18
N GLY A 257 -0.04 -16.40 22.86
CA GLY A 257 -0.39 -15.02 23.17
C GLY A 257 -0.91 -14.23 21.97
N VAL A 258 -1.14 -12.95 22.20
CA VAL A 258 -1.52 -11.98 21.18
C VAL A 258 -0.28 -11.57 20.39
N TYR A 259 -0.35 -11.76 19.09
CA TYR A 259 0.67 -11.39 18.10
C TYR A 259 0.05 -10.48 17.03
N ASN A 260 0.88 -9.93 16.16
CA ASN A 260 0.43 -9.23 14.97
C ASN A 260 1.06 -9.90 13.74
N ILE A 261 0.25 -10.33 12.79
CA ILE A 261 0.75 -10.70 11.48
C ILE A 261 1.22 -9.41 10.81
N ARG A 262 2.44 -9.41 10.28
CA ARG A 262 3.02 -8.26 9.60
C ARG A 262 3.57 -8.67 8.23
N GLU A 263 3.39 -7.83 7.25
CA GLU A 263 4.04 -8.02 5.97
C GLU A 263 5.56 -7.80 6.09
N LYS A 264 6.36 -8.61 5.41
CA LYS A 264 7.82 -8.47 5.42
C LYS A 264 8.25 -7.46 4.37
N ILE A 265 8.73 -6.29 4.79
CA ILE A 265 9.35 -5.31 3.88
C ILE A 265 10.61 -5.94 3.27
N ASN A 266 10.55 -6.29 2.00
CA ASN A 266 11.61 -6.80 1.15
C ASN A 266 11.19 -6.66 -0.32
N LYS A 267 11.96 -7.19 -1.26
CA LYS A 267 11.65 -7.09 -2.70
C LYS A 267 10.22 -7.58 -3.07
N HIS A 268 9.68 -8.57 -2.37
CA HIS A 268 8.33 -9.09 -2.64
C HIS A 268 7.24 -8.15 -2.14
N TYR A 269 7.49 -7.38 -1.08
CA TYR A 269 6.61 -6.31 -0.62
C TYR A 269 6.35 -5.29 -1.75
N PHE A 270 7.42 -4.81 -2.38
CA PHE A 270 7.29 -3.81 -3.44
C PHE A 270 6.67 -4.39 -4.70
N ALA A 271 7.02 -5.63 -5.07
CA ALA A 271 6.37 -6.29 -6.19
C ALA A 271 4.86 -6.45 -5.99
N ASN A 272 4.42 -6.79 -4.78
CA ASN A 272 2.99 -6.97 -4.47
C ASN A 272 2.22 -5.64 -4.39
N ASN A 273 2.83 -4.60 -3.79
CA ASN A 273 2.13 -3.34 -3.53
C ASN A 273 2.20 -2.33 -4.69
N TYR A 274 3.15 -2.49 -5.63
CA TYR A 274 3.37 -1.57 -6.74
C TYR A 274 3.31 -2.23 -8.12
N ASP A 275 3.09 -3.54 -8.16
CA ASP A 275 3.09 -4.34 -9.40
C ASP A 275 4.36 -4.11 -10.26
N ILE A 276 5.52 -4.03 -9.61
CA ILE A 276 6.80 -3.78 -10.26
C ILE A 276 7.67 -5.03 -10.33
N PRO A 277 8.52 -5.15 -11.37
CA PRO A 277 9.48 -6.24 -11.47
C PRO A 277 10.54 -6.15 -10.35
N LEU A 278 11.17 -7.29 -10.06
CA LEU A 278 12.24 -7.35 -9.06
C LEU A 278 13.57 -6.77 -9.57
N GLU A 279 13.72 -6.67 -10.87
CA GLU A 279 14.85 -6.05 -11.55
C GLU A 279 14.77 -4.53 -11.44
N GLY A 280 15.90 -3.86 -11.22
CA GLY A 280 15.96 -2.40 -11.06
C GLY A 280 15.37 -1.88 -9.73
N LEU A 281 15.08 -2.77 -8.78
CA LEU A 281 14.61 -2.42 -7.44
C LEU A 281 15.78 -2.36 -6.46
N ASP A 282 16.03 -1.18 -5.91
CA ASP A 282 17.03 -0.94 -4.87
C ASP A 282 16.35 -0.77 -3.51
N ILE A 283 16.80 -1.52 -2.51
CA ILE A 283 16.33 -1.42 -1.11
C ILE A 283 17.54 -1.30 -0.19
N LEU A 284 17.57 -0.24 0.60
CA LEU A 284 18.63 0.01 1.56
C LEU A 284 18.05 0.26 2.96
N GLN A 285 18.87 0.04 3.98
CA GLN A 285 18.51 0.30 5.37
C GLN A 285 19.65 0.90 6.17
N GLY A 286 19.32 1.70 7.20
CA GLY A 286 20.30 2.30 8.10
C GLY A 286 21.37 3.07 7.35
N TYR A 287 22.63 2.86 7.73
CA TYR A 287 23.77 3.50 7.05
C TYR A 287 24.17 2.70 5.81
N GLN A 288 23.40 2.85 4.74
CA GLN A 288 23.70 2.30 3.40
C GLN A 288 23.87 0.77 3.33
N VAL A 289 23.19 0.03 4.23
CA VAL A 289 23.21 -1.43 4.17
C VAL A 289 22.26 -1.88 3.08
N LEU A 290 22.79 -2.58 2.09
CA LEU A 290 22.02 -3.09 0.96
C LEU A 290 21.19 -4.32 1.38
N ASP A 291 19.88 -4.29 1.09
CA ASP A 291 18.97 -5.44 1.25
C ASP A 291 18.64 -6.09 -0.11
N CYS A 292 18.52 -5.28 -1.18
CA CYS A 292 18.28 -5.73 -2.55
C CYS A 292 18.81 -4.71 -3.56
N GLY A 293 19.14 -5.14 -4.78
CA GLY A 293 19.57 -4.29 -5.88
C GLY A 293 20.98 -3.73 -5.72
N GLU A 294 21.15 -2.45 -5.99
CA GLU A 294 22.41 -1.72 -5.94
C GLU A 294 22.30 -0.45 -5.07
N LYS A 295 23.44 0.04 -4.61
CA LYS A 295 23.51 1.29 -3.83
C LYS A 295 24.07 2.48 -4.58
N THR A 296 24.45 2.28 -5.83
CA THR A 296 25.14 3.28 -6.66
C THR A 296 24.33 4.57 -6.78
N SER A 297 23.03 4.46 -7.08
CA SER A 297 22.13 5.60 -7.22
C SER A 297 21.99 6.39 -5.91
N TYR A 298 21.91 5.71 -4.77
CA TYR A 298 21.87 6.39 -3.48
C TYR A 298 23.17 7.09 -3.11
N LEU A 299 24.31 6.47 -3.42
CA LEU A 299 25.63 7.10 -3.21
C LEU A 299 25.80 8.33 -4.10
N ASN A 300 25.28 8.31 -5.33
CA ASN A 300 25.29 9.46 -6.22
C ASN A 300 24.45 10.61 -5.65
N LEU A 301 23.22 10.32 -5.16
CA LEU A 301 22.39 11.30 -4.47
C LEU A 301 23.15 11.94 -3.28
N LEU A 302 23.72 11.13 -2.38
CA LEU A 302 24.48 11.65 -1.24
C LEU A 302 25.71 12.45 -1.67
N SER A 303 26.43 12.02 -2.71
CA SER A 303 27.60 12.70 -3.25
C SER A 303 27.21 14.06 -3.85
N TYR A 304 26.08 14.12 -4.57
CA TYR A 304 25.59 15.37 -5.14
C TYR A 304 25.23 16.36 -4.05
N VAL A 305 24.40 15.95 -3.07
CA VAL A 305 23.98 16.79 -1.94
C VAL A 305 25.18 17.27 -1.09
N LYS A 306 26.25 16.47 -1.01
CA LYS A 306 27.47 16.88 -0.30
C LYS A 306 28.27 17.95 -1.05
N LYS A 307 28.24 17.93 -2.38
CA LYS A 307 29.07 18.81 -3.25
C LYS A 307 28.38 20.12 -3.63
N HIS A 308 27.05 20.17 -3.58
CA HIS A 308 26.26 21.30 -4.05
C HIS A 308 25.47 21.92 -2.90
N ASP A 309 25.36 23.23 -2.93
CA ASP A 309 24.53 23.98 -1.98
C ASP A 309 23.08 23.97 -2.44
N LEU A 310 22.20 23.32 -1.69
CA LEU A 310 20.80 23.20 -2.03
C LEU A 310 19.97 24.46 -1.77
N SER A 311 20.57 25.55 -1.27
CA SER A 311 19.94 26.89 -1.28
C SER A 311 19.78 27.44 -2.67
N VAL A 312 20.56 26.93 -3.64
CA VAL A 312 20.44 27.24 -5.08
C VAL A 312 19.35 26.35 -5.67
N GLU A 313 18.34 26.96 -6.27
CA GLU A 313 17.14 26.26 -6.75
C GLU A 313 17.46 25.15 -7.75
N GLU A 314 18.30 25.41 -8.77
CA GLU A 314 18.72 24.40 -9.75
C GLU A 314 19.29 23.11 -9.11
N HIS A 315 20.05 23.28 -8.02
CA HIS A 315 20.60 22.11 -7.30
C HIS A 315 19.53 21.37 -6.51
N TYR A 316 18.57 22.08 -5.97
CA TYR A 316 17.42 21.48 -5.29
C TYR A 316 16.52 20.75 -6.28
N GLU A 317 16.14 21.38 -7.40
CA GLU A 317 15.36 20.77 -8.47
C GLU A 317 15.98 19.47 -8.96
N TYR A 318 17.30 19.45 -9.21
CA TYR A 318 17.98 18.22 -9.57
C TYR A 318 17.79 17.11 -8.51
N VAL A 319 17.88 17.43 -7.21
CA VAL A 319 17.65 16.46 -6.14
C VAL A 319 16.22 15.93 -6.17
N THR A 320 15.23 16.74 -6.55
CA THR A 320 13.82 16.29 -6.66
C THR A 320 13.61 15.27 -7.79
N THR A 321 14.51 15.19 -8.77
CA THR A 321 14.50 14.13 -9.78
C THR A 321 15.02 12.80 -9.26
N LEU A 322 15.79 12.80 -8.15
CA LEU A 322 16.41 11.62 -7.58
C LEU A 322 15.67 11.06 -6.36
N MET A 323 14.85 11.87 -5.71
CA MET A 323 14.08 11.46 -4.53
C MET A 323 12.71 12.11 -4.50
N ASP A 324 11.74 11.41 -3.94
CA ASP A 324 10.42 11.92 -3.66
C ASP A 324 10.47 12.78 -2.40
N THR A 325 10.55 14.10 -2.59
CA THR A 325 10.65 15.07 -1.49
C THR A 325 9.39 15.12 -0.64
N ARG A 326 8.22 14.88 -1.22
CA ARG A 326 6.94 14.83 -0.47
C ARG A 326 6.91 13.62 0.46
N ASN A 327 7.25 12.44 -0.03
CA ASN A 327 7.37 11.23 0.79
C ASN A 327 8.39 11.46 1.92
N PHE A 328 9.54 12.07 1.62
CA PHE A 328 10.58 12.37 2.61
C PHE A 328 10.13 13.37 3.68
N ILE A 329 9.40 14.42 3.30
CA ILE A 329 8.78 15.37 4.22
C ILE A 329 7.80 14.64 5.14
N ASN A 330 6.87 13.86 4.59
CA ASN A 330 5.89 13.10 5.36
C ASN A 330 6.58 12.14 6.34
N PHE A 331 7.64 11.44 5.90
CA PHE A 331 8.43 10.58 6.78
C PHE A 331 8.95 11.34 8.01
N TRP A 332 9.58 12.53 7.82
CA TRP A 332 10.13 13.30 8.93
C TRP A 332 9.05 13.96 9.80
N VAL A 333 7.95 14.42 9.23
CA VAL A 333 6.80 14.91 10.00
C VAL A 333 6.32 13.84 10.98
N HIS A 334 6.09 12.62 10.50
CA HIS A 334 5.64 11.52 11.34
C HIS A 334 6.68 11.11 12.39
N GLN A 335 7.93 10.88 12.01
CA GLN A 335 8.98 10.44 12.92
C GLN A 335 9.23 11.43 14.06
N THR A 336 9.23 12.73 13.78
CA THR A 336 9.44 13.77 14.78
C THR A 336 8.21 14.00 15.65
N PHE A 337 7.00 13.93 15.06
CA PHE A 337 5.75 13.97 15.83
C PHE A 337 5.64 12.80 16.81
N TYR A 338 5.96 11.59 16.35
CA TYR A 338 5.94 10.39 17.19
C TYR A 338 6.94 10.44 18.35
N ALA A 339 7.83 11.40 18.34
CA ALA A 339 8.96 11.48 19.26
C ALA A 339 9.75 10.16 19.30
N ASN A 340 9.95 9.55 18.13
CA ASN A 340 10.61 8.25 17.99
C ASN A 340 12.13 8.41 18.15
N PRO A 341 12.77 7.84 19.19
CA PRO A 341 14.21 7.94 19.37
C PRO A 341 14.99 6.92 18.53
N ASP A 342 14.33 5.92 17.95
CA ASP A 342 15.00 4.83 17.23
C ASP A 342 14.94 4.96 15.70
N VAL A 343 14.76 6.19 15.19
CA VAL A 343 14.73 6.45 13.74
C VAL A 343 15.97 5.90 13.05
N ARG A 344 17.18 6.13 13.61
CA ARG A 344 18.45 5.71 12.98
C ARG A 344 18.52 4.20 12.71
N GLY A 345 17.96 3.38 13.58
CA GLY A 345 17.96 1.92 13.46
C GLY A 345 16.96 1.42 12.44
N ASN A 346 15.93 2.22 12.21
CA ASN A 346 14.73 1.86 11.47
C ASN A 346 14.50 2.73 10.22
N ILE A 347 15.53 3.41 9.71
CA ILE A 347 15.48 4.07 8.40
C ILE A 347 15.62 3.00 7.32
N ARG A 348 14.63 2.95 6.43
CA ARG A 348 14.64 2.14 5.22
C ARG A 348 14.15 2.97 4.05
N TYR A 349 14.79 2.81 2.91
CA TYR A 349 14.48 3.56 1.70
C TYR A 349 14.67 2.68 0.47
N TRP A 350 13.92 3.00 -0.56
CA TRP A 350 13.86 2.20 -1.78
C TRP A 350 13.61 3.06 -3.01
N ARG A 351 13.90 2.53 -4.18
CA ARG A 351 13.53 3.07 -5.47
C ARG A 351 13.35 1.94 -6.48
N SER A 352 12.66 2.20 -7.58
CA SER A 352 12.56 1.29 -8.73
C SER A 352 12.72 2.06 -10.03
N ASP A 353 13.52 1.50 -10.94
CA ASP A 353 13.69 2.07 -12.29
C ASP A 353 12.40 1.94 -13.13
N SER A 354 11.56 0.94 -12.84
CA SER A 354 10.29 0.75 -13.51
C SER A 354 9.17 1.67 -13.04
N LEU A 355 9.39 2.44 -11.99
CA LEU A 355 8.44 3.45 -11.52
C LEU A 355 8.89 4.84 -12.02
N ASP A 356 9.62 5.57 -11.23
CA ASP A 356 10.12 6.91 -11.55
C ASP A 356 11.60 7.10 -11.14
N GLY A 357 12.23 6.04 -10.64
CA GLY A 357 13.62 6.05 -10.20
C GLY A 357 13.90 6.85 -8.93
N LYS A 358 12.89 7.39 -8.25
CA LYS A 358 13.04 8.24 -7.07
C LYS A 358 13.10 7.45 -5.77
N PHE A 359 13.98 7.86 -4.85
CA PHE A 359 14.04 7.29 -3.51
C PHE A 359 12.85 7.70 -2.65
N ARG A 360 12.26 6.70 -1.95
CA ARG A 360 11.17 6.84 -0.98
C ARG A 360 11.52 6.20 0.34
N TRP A 361 10.99 6.73 1.44
CA TRP A 361 11.20 6.27 2.81
C TRP A 361 9.98 5.53 3.35
N ILE A 362 10.23 4.55 4.20
CA ILE A 362 9.23 3.64 4.77
C ILE A 362 9.15 3.86 6.27
N VAL A 363 7.94 3.88 6.82
CA VAL A 363 7.70 3.92 8.27
C VAL A 363 7.42 2.52 8.79
N TYR A 364 8.28 2.03 9.67
CA TYR A 364 8.15 0.74 10.32
C TYR A 364 8.91 0.72 11.64
N ASP A 365 8.62 -0.26 12.52
CA ASP A 365 9.30 -0.47 13.81
C ASP A 365 9.31 0.79 14.70
N THR A 366 8.11 1.34 14.89
CA THR A 366 7.86 2.61 15.60
C THR A 366 7.47 2.41 17.06
N ASP A 367 7.64 1.23 17.62
CA ASP A 367 7.17 0.84 18.95
C ASP A 367 7.82 1.62 20.13
N LEU A 368 8.92 2.35 19.88
CA LEU A 368 9.51 3.32 20.81
C LEU A 368 8.92 4.74 20.72
N GLY A 369 8.13 5.02 19.68
CA GLY A 369 7.35 6.25 19.56
C GLY A 369 6.21 6.34 20.57
N PHE A 370 5.52 7.47 20.61
CA PHE A 370 4.43 7.78 21.56
C PHE A 370 4.84 7.53 23.01
N SER A 371 6.11 7.82 23.32
CA SER A 371 6.67 7.61 24.64
C SER A 371 6.58 8.88 25.48
N SER A 372 6.11 8.75 26.73
CA SER A 372 6.12 9.85 27.69
C SER A 372 7.53 10.39 27.98
N THR A 373 8.56 9.57 27.77
CA THR A 373 9.96 9.95 28.00
C THR A 373 10.43 11.04 27.03
N PHE A 374 10.03 10.95 25.75
CA PHE A 374 10.46 11.87 24.70
C PHE A 374 9.36 12.85 24.26
N MET A 375 8.18 12.78 24.88
CA MET A 375 7.01 13.57 24.49
C MET A 375 7.27 15.08 24.43
N ASN A 376 8.09 15.60 25.33
CA ASN A 376 8.40 17.03 25.44
C ASN A 376 9.63 17.44 24.62
N ASP A 377 10.39 16.50 24.07
CA ASP A 377 11.61 16.82 23.32
C ASP A 377 11.26 17.51 21.99
N ASN A 378 12.03 18.52 21.65
CA ASN A 378 11.98 19.15 20.32
C ASN A 378 12.74 18.30 19.31
N MET A 379 12.05 17.27 18.79
CA MET A 379 12.64 16.35 17.82
C MET A 379 12.91 17.01 16.47
N ILE A 380 12.16 18.07 16.11
CA ILE A 380 12.37 18.83 14.88
C ILE A 380 13.75 19.50 14.94
N LYS A 381 14.01 20.26 15.99
CA LYS A 381 15.32 20.92 16.21
C LYS A 381 16.46 19.91 16.31
N LEU A 382 16.20 18.78 16.96
CA LEU A 382 17.20 17.75 17.16
C LEU A 382 17.66 17.13 15.82
N PHE A 383 16.74 16.82 14.91
CA PHE A 383 17.09 16.21 13.63
C PHE A 383 17.52 17.23 12.57
N SER A 384 17.08 18.49 12.67
CA SER A 384 17.50 19.58 11.78
C SER A 384 18.89 20.15 12.13
N SER A 385 19.39 19.91 13.35
CA SER A 385 20.69 20.43 13.83
C SER A 385 21.83 19.42 13.64
N SER A 386 22.98 19.90 13.21
CA SER A 386 24.23 19.12 13.15
C SER A 386 24.91 18.96 14.51
N SER A 387 24.52 19.74 15.50
CA SER A 387 25.14 19.77 16.83
C SER A 387 24.61 18.70 17.79
N SER A 388 23.64 17.88 17.36
CA SER A 388 23.10 16.82 18.21
C SER A 388 24.12 15.70 18.40
N THR A 389 24.50 15.48 19.66
CA THR A 389 25.38 14.39 20.09
C THR A 389 24.62 13.17 20.62
N ARG A 390 23.29 13.17 20.54
CA ARG A 390 22.49 12.06 21.03
C ARG A 390 22.75 10.79 20.23
N TRP A 391 22.87 9.65 20.92
CA TRP A 391 23.18 8.34 20.33
C TRP A 391 22.22 7.94 19.20
N PHE A 392 20.97 8.39 19.25
CA PHE A 392 19.94 8.06 18.28
C PHE A 392 19.87 9.02 17.07
N ASN A 393 20.69 10.08 17.05
CA ASN A 393 20.82 10.98 15.89
C ASN A 393 22.27 11.12 15.44
N PRO A 394 22.90 10.06 14.89
CA PRO A 394 24.20 10.19 14.26
C PRO A 394 24.09 11.10 13.03
N THR A 395 25.19 11.77 12.68
CA THR A 395 25.22 12.81 11.63
C THR A 395 24.69 12.34 10.27
N TRP A 396 24.81 11.05 9.96
CA TRP A 396 24.33 10.49 8.69
C TRP A 396 22.81 10.36 8.62
N SER A 397 22.13 10.11 9.75
CA SER A 397 20.70 9.77 9.76
C SER A 397 19.79 10.90 9.30
N SER A 398 20.16 12.15 9.56
CA SER A 398 19.43 13.35 9.14
C SER A 398 20.25 14.23 8.17
N PHE A 399 21.28 13.67 7.52
CA PHE A 399 22.13 14.41 6.57
C PHE A 399 21.34 15.03 5.42
N LEU A 400 20.47 14.27 4.78
CA LEU A 400 19.62 14.76 3.70
C LEU A 400 18.68 15.86 4.21
N LEU A 401 17.99 15.63 5.32
CA LEU A 401 17.08 16.64 5.90
C LEU A 401 17.78 17.97 6.15
N ARG A 402 18.95 17.96 6.79
CA ARG A 402 19.71 19.19 7.08
C ARG A 402 20.15 19.95 5.84
N ASN A 403 20.46 19.25 4.75
CA ASN A 403 20.87 19.91 3.51
C ASN A 403 19.66 20.42 2.73
N LEU A 404 18.56 19.67 2.68
CA LEU A 404 17.32 20.10 2.05
C LEU A 404 16.71 21.32 2.75
N LEU A 405 16.81 21.43 4.06
CA LEU A 405 16.36 22.60 4.82
C LEU A 405 17.08 23.91 4.49
N LYS A 406 18.16 23.90 3.70
CA LYS A 406 18.79 25.11 3.17
C LYS A 406 17.96 25.74 2.04
N ASN A 407 17.15 24.95 1.35
CA ASN A 407 16.21 25.45 0.36
C ASN A 407 14.95 25.96 1.05
N GLU A 408 14.56 27.20 0.75
CA GLU A 408 13.38 27.83 1.36
C GLU A 408 12.08 27.16 0.92
N GLY A 409 11.96 26.74 -0.34
CA GLY A 409 10.80 26.00 -0.85
C GLY A 409 10.58 24.69 -0.08
N PHE A 410 11.63 23.88 0.06
CA PHE A 410 11.56 22.64 0.87
C PHE A 410 11.20 22.92 2.33
N LYS A 411 11.78 23.96 2.93
CA LYS A 411 11.49 24.33 4.32
C LYS A 411 10.02 24.75 4.49
N ASN A 412 9.51 25.54 3.57
CA ASN A 412 8.11 25.97 3.57
C ASN A 412 7.16 24.79 3.39
N ASP A 413 7.46 23.89 2.45
CA ASP A 413 6.70 22.66 2.26
C ASP A 413 6.68 21.79 3.52
N LEU A 414 7.80 21.66 4.22
CA LEU A 414 7.87 20.92 5.48
C LEU A 414 6.98 21.56 6.56
N ILE A 415 7.02 22.89 6.71
CA ILE A 415 6.20 23.62 7.68
C ILE A 415 4.70 23.48 7.35
N LEU A 416 4.34 23.64 6.08
CA LEU A 416 2.96 23.43 5.63
C LEU A 416 2.48 22.02 5.89
N GLN A 417 3.32 21.03 5.64
CA GLN A 417 2.98 19.63 5.84
C GLN A 417 2.78 19.29 7.32
N TYR A 418 3.57 19.88 8.23
CA TYR A 418 3.30 19.79 9.67
C TYR A 418 1.94 20.37 10.04
N SER A 419 1.57 21.51 9.47
CA SER A 419 0.25 22.11 9.71
C SER A 419 -0.86 21.23 9.17
N ILE A 420 -0.76 20.79 7.92
CA ILE A 420 -1.81 19.98 7.27
C ILE A 420 -2.00 18.64 8.00
N ILE A 421 -0.93 17.87 8.18
CA ILE A 421 -0.99 16.56 8.85
C ILE A 421 -1.35 16.74 10.33
N GLY A 422 -0.85 17.80 10.99
CA GLY A 422 -1.14 18.13 12.39
C GLY A 422 -2.60 18.52 12.64
N ASN A 423 -3.25 19.16 11.66
CA ASN A 423 -4.67 19.53 11.75
C ASN A 423 -5.61 18.39 11.28
N THR A 424 -5.08 17.34 10.67
CA THR A 424 -5.85 16.20 10.14
C THR A 424 -5.49 14.91 10.87
N ILE A 425 -4.56 14.16 10.32
CA ILE A 425 -4.18 12.81 10.77
C ILE A 425 -3.63 12.80 12.20
N LEU A 426 -2.81 13.79 12.55
CA LEU A 426 -2.14 13.93 13.85
C LEU A 426 -2.84 14.94 14.77
N SER A 427 -4.08 15.33 14.46
CA SER A 427 -4.88 16.16 15.38
C SER A 427 -5.21 15.39 16.66
N LYS A 428 -5.44 16.13 17.75
CA LYS A 428 -5.88 15.53 19.02
C LYS A 428 -7.08 14.59 18.85
N GLU A 429 -8.08 15.04 18.11
CA GLU A 429 -9.31 14.28 17.88
C GLU A 429 -9.03 12.98 17.10
N SER A 430 -8.31 13.06 15.98
CA SER A 430 -7.94 11.89 15.17
C SER A 430 -7.13 10.88 15.98
N LEU A 431 -6.17 11.35 16.76
CA LEU A 431 -5.35 10.48 17.62
C LEU A 431 -6.18 9.77 18.69
N LEU A 432 -7.08 10.50 19.39
CA LEU A 432 -7.94 9.92 20.41
C LEU A 432 -8.90 8.89 19.81
N ASN A 433 -9.52 9.19 18.68
CA ASN A 433 -10.39 8.26 17.97
C ASN A 433 -9.64 6.99 17.54
N ARG A 434 -8.40 7.13 17.05
CA ARG A 434 -7.57 6.00 16.68
C ARG A 434 -7.18 5.14 17.88
N ILE A 435 -6.81 5.75 19.01
CA ILE A 435 -6.48 5.05 20.24
C ILE A 435 -7.71 4.29 20.77
N ASP A 436 -8.88 4.91 20.75
CA ASP A 436 -10.14 4.27 21.18
C ASP A 436 -10.53 3.08 20.30
N ALA A 437 -10.39 3.21 18.99
CA ALA A 437 -10.63 2.11 18.05
C ALA A 437 -9.71 0.90 18.32
N PHE A 438 -8.41 1.14 18.52
CA PHE A 438 -7.47 0.07 18.88
C PHE A 438 -7.74 -0.51 20.26
N LYS A 439 -8.08 0.33 21.25
CA LYS A 439 -8.47 -0.13 22.59
C LYS A 439 -9.66 -1.07 22.48
N THR A 440 -10.74 -0.66 21.82
CA THR A 440 -11.96 -1.45 21.66
C THR A 440 -11.70 -2.77 20.92
N LEU A 441 -10.87 -2.74 19.89
CA LEU A 441 -10.50 -3.93 19.14
C LEU A 441 -9.73 -4.96 20.00
N TYR A 442 -8.86 -4.50 20.91
CA TYR A 442 -7.96 -5.36 21.69
C TYR A 442 -8.45 -5.71 23.10
N GLU A 443 -9.45 -5.03 23.65
CA GLU A 443 -9.79 -5.08 25.08
C GLU A 443 -10.15 -6.50 25.54
N ASP A 444 -11.08 -7.16 24.88
CA ASP A 444 -11.53 -8.52 25.22
C ASP A 444 -10.39 -9.54 24.99
N GLU A 445 -9.65 -9.39 23.90
CA GLU A 445 -8.58 -10.30 23.52
C GLU A 445 -7.37 -10.18 24.47
N MET A 446 -7.12 -9.00 25.01
CA MET A 446 -6.10 -8.79 26.03
C MET A 446 -6.53 -9.35 27.38
N LEU A 447 -7.84 -9.29 27.72
CA LEU A 447 -8.36 -9.96 28.90
C LEU A 447 -8.13 -11.46 28.83
N PHE A 448 -8.55 -12.10 27.73
CA PHE A 448 -8.29 -13.50 27.46
C PHE A 448 -6.79 -13.82 27.52
N HIS A 449 -5.94 -12.98 26.90
CA HIS A 449 -4.49 -13.17 26.92
C HIS A 449 -3.91 -13.19 28.34
N PHE A 450 -4.33 -12.26 29.23
CA PHE A 450 -3.79 -12.19 30.59
C PHE A 450 -4.23 -13.38 31.44
N GLU A 451 -5.37 -13.98 31.19
CA GLU A 451 -5.88 -15.15 31.89
C GLU A 451 -5.19 -16.45 31.43
N ASN A 452 -4.95 -16.58 30.12
CA ASN A 452 -4.54 -17.83 29.48
C ASN A 452 -3.05 -17.92 29.09
N ARG A 453 -2.28 -16.86 29.34
CA ARG A 453 -0.86 -16.80 28.96
C ARG A 453 0.01 -17.83 29.67
N ARG A 454 1.09 -18.22 29.00
CA ARG A 454 2.07 -19.19 29.52
C ARG A 454 2.71 -18.75 30.83
N LYS A 455 3.14 -19.71 31.66
CA LYS A 455 3.72 -19.46 32.98
C LYS A 455 4.86 -18.44 32.96
N PHE A 456 5.75 -18.47 31.98
CA PHE A 456 6.87 -17.52 31.87
C PHE A 456 6.42 -16.09 31.49
N GLN A 457 5.23 -15.94 30.94
CA GLN A 457 4.65 -14.63 30.57
C GLN A 457 3.83 -14.00 31.73
N ARG A 458 3.52 -14.74 32.79
CA ARG A 458 2.62 -14.28 33.87
C ARG A 458 3.06 -12.97 34.54
N ASN A 459 4.37 -12.68 34.57
CA ASN A 459 4.91 -11.43 35.11
C ASN A 459 5.02 -10.30 34.06
N GLN A 460 4.50 -10.50 32.85
CA GLN A 460 4.67 -9.59 31.71
C GLN A 460 3.42 -8.75 31.46
N GLY A 461 2.94 -8.02 32.46
CA GLY A 461 1.77 -7.15 32.34
C GLY A 461 0.56 -7.65 33.14
N SER A 462 -0.51 -6.89 33.08
CA SER A 462 -1.84 -7.18 33.62
C SER A 462 -2.84 -6.23 32.95
N VAL A 463 -4.13 -6.51 33.06
CA VAL A 463 -5.19 -5.61 32.58
C VAL A 463 -5.03 -4.21 33.12
N GLU A 464 -4.75 -4.07 34.42
CA GLU A 464 -4.50 -2.77 35.07
C GLU A 464 -3.30 -2.02 34.46
N LYS A 465 -2.19 -2.73 34.21
CA LYS A 465 -1.01 -2.14 33.58
C LYS A 465 -1.28 -1.76 32.12
N TRP A 466 -2.03 -2.60 31.40
CA TRP A 466 -2.44 -2.33 30.03
C TRP A 466 -3.26 -1.04 29.94
N ASN A 467 -4.28 -0.88 30.82
CA ASN A 467 -5.08 0.34 30.92
C ASN A 467 -4.21 1.58 31.23
N LYS A 468 -3.26 1.47 32.18
CA LYS A 468 -2.30 2.57 32.44
C LYS A 468 -1.44 2.94 31.23
N HIS A 469 -1.16 2.00 30.31
CA HIS A 469 -0.46 2.31 29.07
C HIS A 469 -1.39 2.98 28.03
N ILE A 470 -2.68 2.62 28.00
CA ILE A 470 -3.70 3.37 27.24
C ILE A 470 -3.77 4.82 27.72
N ASP A 471 -3.86 5.05 29.03
CA ASP A 471 -3.87 6.41 29.63
C ASP A 471 -2.65 7.22 29.18
N LYS A 472 -1.47 6.61 29.10
CA LYS A 472 -0.25 7.30 28.60
C LYS A 472 -0.35 7.67 27.12
N LEU A 473 -0.98 6.83 26.27
CA LEU A 473 -1.24 7.19 24.88
C LEU A 473 -2.22 8.36 24.78
N ILE A 474 -3.29 8.34 25.58
CA ILE A 474 -4.26 9.45 25.65
C ILE A 474 -3.55 10.75 26.03
N VAL A 475 -2.73 10.74 27.09
CA VAL A 475 -1.95 11.92 27.50
C VAL A 475 -1.00 12.39 26.39
N PHE A 476 -0.40 11.47 25.64
CA PHE A 476 0.43 11.83 24.49
C PHE A 476 -0.40 12.49 23.39
N ALA A 477 -1.55 11.91 23.01
CA ALA A 477 -2.47 12.46 22.01
C ALA A 477 -2.99 13.85 22.38
N GLU A 478 -3.25 14.08 23.65
CA GLU A 478 -3.72 15.39 24.17
C GLU A 478 -2.66 16.49 24.12
N LYS A 479 -1.41 16.15 24.39
CA LYS A 479 -0.34 17.13 24.60
C LYS A 479 0.57 17.32 23.38
N ARG A 480 0.84 16.25 22.63
CA ARG A 480 1.85 16.28 21.56
C ARG A 480 1.54 17.24 20.42
N PRO A 481 0.28 17.43 19.96
CA PRO A 481 -0.02 18.41 18.91
C PRO A 481 0.46 19.82 19.28
N SER A 482 0.11 20.33 20.45
CA SER A 482 0.53 21.66 20.92
C SER A 482 2.03 21.78 21.18
N ILE A 483 2.67 20.70 21.64
CA ILE A 483 4.13 20.64 21.79
C ILE A 483 4.80 20.71 20.43
N THR A 484 4.28 20.02 19.41
CA THR A 484 4.84 20.03 18.07
C THR A 484 4.71 21.41 17.44
N GLU A 485 3.57 22.06 17.56
CA GLU A 485 3.35 23.44 17.12
C GLU A 485 4.39 24.39 17.74
N ARG A 486 4.56 24.36 19.06
CA ARG A 486 5.59 25.17 19.74
C ARG A 486 7.00 24.86 19.22
N ASN A 487 7.31 23.59 19.00
CA ASN A 487 8.60 23.15 18.48
C ASN A 487 8.88 23.66 17.05
N LEU A 488 7.85 23.76 16.21
CA LEU A 488 7.95 24.38 14.88
C LEU A 488 8.31 25.85 14.99
N VAL A 489 7.54 26.60 15.80
CA VAL A 489 7.79 28.03 16.03
C VAL A 489 9.22 28.26 16.53
N GLU A 490 9.66 27.48 17.52
CA GLU A 490 11.01 27.60 18.08
C GLU A 490 12.10 27.22 17.04
N THR A 491 11.88 26.18 16.25
CA THR A 491 12.92 25.67 15.34
C THR A 491 13.12 26.55 14.11
N PHE A 492 12.03 27.05 13.55
CA PHE A 492 12.05 27.82 12.30
C PHE A 492 11.84 29.32 12.50
N ASN A 493 11.76 29.77 13.77
CA ASN A 493 11.53 31.18 14.14
C ASN A 493 10.30 31.77 13.45
N LEU A 494 9.18 31.02 13.49
CA LEU A 494 7.94 31.41 12.82
C LEU A 494 7.28 32.55 13.59
N SER A 495 6.76 33.53 12.84
CA SER A 495 6.01 34.66 13.39
C SER A 495 4.54 34.56 12.98
N GLY A 496 3.65 34.86 13.91
CA GLY A 496 2.21 34.88 13.63
C GLY A 496 1.61 33.51 13.31
N LYS A 497 0.39 33.33 13.73
CA LYS A 497 -0.43 32.16 13.45
C LYS A 497 -1.83 32.62 13.13
N TYR A 498 -2.47 31.98 12.15
CA TYR A 498 -3.88 32.18 11.85
C TYR A 498 -4.61 30.86 11.76
N THR A 499 -5.92 30.89 11.91
CA THR A 499 -6.77 29.73 11.69
C THR A 499 -7.41 29.87 10.32
N LEU A 500 -7.18 28.90 9.42
CA LEU A 500 -7.94 28.76 8.18
C LEU A 500 -9.21 27.96 8.48
N VAL A 501 -10.35 28.55 8.13
CA VAL A 501 -11.64 27.85 8.07
C VAL A 501 -12.04 27.79 6.59
N LEU A 502 -11.96 26.61 6.03
CA LEU A 502 -12.32 26.34 4.63
C LEU A 502 -13.66 25.61 4.61
N ASN A 503 -14.66 26.24 4.02
CA ASN A 503 -15.98 25.66 3.80
C ASN A 503 -16.11 25.34 2.31
N VAL A 504 -16.44 24.08 2.01
CA VAL A 504 -16.68 23.62 0.64
C VAL A 504 -18.14 23.23 0.50
N GLU A 505 -18.88 24.03 -0.26
CA GLU A 505 -20.26 23.75 -0.62
C GLU A 505 -20.30 22.86 -1.87
N ASN A 506 -21.17 21.85 -1.86
CA ASN A 506 -21.32 20.87 -2.92
C ASN A 506 -20.01 20.11 -3.27
N PRO A 507 -19.31 19.53 -2.27
CA PRO A 507 -17.99 18.90 -2.43
C PRO A 507 -17.99 17.69 -3.38
N GLN A 508 -19.18 17.17 -3.75
CA GLN A 508 -19.33 16.09 -4.74
C GLN A 508 -19.14 16.57 -6.19
N HIS A 509 -18.95 17.85 -6.42
CA HIS A 509 -18.84 18.49 -7.74
C HIS A 509 -17.52 19.21 -7.95
N GLY A 510 -16.49 18.77 -7.27
CA GLY A 510 -15.13 19.27 -7.42
C GLY A 510 -14.26 18.88 -6.25
N SER A 511 -12.97 19.19 -6.37
CA SER A 511 -11.98 18.92 -5.35
C SER A 511 -11.26 20.17 -4.90
N VAL A 512 -10.83 20.17 -3.63
CA VAL A 512 -9.98 21.22 -3.07
C VAL A 512 -8.75 20.57 -2.45
N SER A 513 -7.58 21.07 -2.74
CA SER A 513 -6.35 20.65 -2.08
C SER A 513 -5.56 21.82 -1.52
N LEU A 514 -4.95 21.60 -0.35
CA LEU A 514 -4.03 22.53 0.30
C LEU A 514 -2.61 21.99 0.18
N ASN A 515 -1.71 22.72 -0.45
CA ASN A 515 -0.35 22.27 -0.73
C ASN A 515 -0.30 20.83 -1.26
N LYS A 516 -1.08 20.52 -2.31
CA LYS A 516 -1.21 19.19 -2.95
C LYS A 516 -1.77 18.08 -2.03
N ASN A 517 -2.34 18.43 -0.87
CA ASN A 517 -3.05 17.46 -0.02
C ASN A 517 -4.56 17.63 -0.25
N PRO A 518 -5.28 16.60 -0.69
CA PRO A 518 -6.71 16.70 -0.91
C PRO A 518 -7.45 16.89 0.42
N ILE A 519 -8.42 17.79 0.43
CA ILE A 519 -9.33 18.00 1.54
C ILE A 519 -10.62 17.24 1.26
N SER A 520 -10.77 16.09 1.87
CA SER A 520 -11.92 15.17 1.66
C SER A 520 -13.19 15.56 2.42
N ARG A 521 -13.18 16.68 3.16
CA ARG A 521 -14.27 17.13 4.01
C ARG A 521 -14.93 18.38 3.45
N SER A 522 -16.24 18.52 3.65
CA SER A 522 -16.96 19.77 3.32
C SER A 522 -16.46 20.98 4.13
N ASN A 523 -15.91 20.72 5.32
CA ASN A 523 -15.36 21.74 6.20
C ASN A 523 -13.98 21.31 6.70
N PHE A 524 -13.01 22.20 6.59
CA PHE A 524 -11.70 22.05 7.19
C PHE A 524 -11.43 23.25 8.11
N SER A 525 -10.84 23.00 9.27
CA SER A 525 -10.34 24.05 10.15
C SER A 525 -8.97 23.64 10.68
N GLY A 526 -8.01 24.55 10.57
CA GLY A 526 -6.65 24.27 11.01
C GLY A 526 -5.79 25.51 11.09
N TYR A 527 -4.70 25.44 11.85
CA TYR A 527 -3.75 26.54 12.02
C TYR A 527 -2.66 26.49 10.94
N PHE A 528 -2.25 27.68 10.50
CA PHE A 528 -1.12 27.92 9.61
C PHE A 528 -0.32 29.13 10.12
N PHE A 529 0.87 29.32 9.52
CA PHE A 529 1.76 30.42 9.92
C PHE A 529 1.76 31.54 8.86
N THR A 530 1.72 32.80 9.32
CA THR A 530 1.64 33.98 8.44
C THR A 530 2.89 34.20 7.60
N SER A 531 4.01 33.56 7.95
CA SER A 531 5.29 33.66 7.24
C SER A 531 5.41 32.66 6.08
N VAL A 532 4.39 31.83 5.82
CA VAL A 532 4.44 30.79 4.78
C VAL A 532 3.14 30.86 3.97
N ASP A 533 3.28 31.10 2.67
CA ASP A 533 2.18 31.08 1.74
C ASP A 533 1.61 29.67 1.58
N LEU A 534 0.28 29.55 1.53
CA LEU A 534 -0.40 28.29 1.43
C LEU A 534 -0.99 28.10 0.02
N PRO A 535 -0.39 27.25 -0.84
CA PRO A 535 -0.99 26.91 -2.12
C PRO A 535 -2.31 26.19 -1.94
N ILE A 536 -3.34 26.68 -2.67
CA ILE A 536 -4.66 26.07 -2.75
C ILE A 536 -4.99 25.78 -4.21
N VAL A 537 -5.43 24.55 -4.47
CA VAL A 537 -5.93 24.16 -5.80
C VAL A 537 -7.40 23.83 -5.64
N ILE A 538 -8.23 24.50 -6.44
CA ILE A 538 -9.68 24.31 -6.49
C ILE A 538 -9.99 23.83 -7.90
N GLN A 539 -10.48 22.61 -8.01
CA GLN A 539 -10.76 21.97 -9.29
C GLN A 539 -12.24 21.55 -9.33
N PRO A 540 -13.10 22.36 -10.00
CA PRO A 540 -14.47 21.96 -10.25
C PRO A 540 -14.53 20.76 -11.20
N ASP A 541 -15.54 19.92 -11.03
CA ASP A 541 -15.88 18.88 -12.02
C ASP A 541 -16.43 19.52 -13.31
N ILE A 542 -16.46 18.74 -14.37
CA ILE A 542 -17.01 19.18 -15.66
C ILE A 542 -18.48 19.60 -15.47
N GLY A 543 -18.84 20.75 -16.04
CA GLY A 543 -20.18 21.35 -15.90
C GLY A 543 -20.39 22.13 -14.60
N TYR A 544 -19.36 22.30 -13.78
CA TYR A 544 -19.41 23.08 -12.55
C TYR A 544 -18.36 24.20 -12.56
N CYS A 545 -18.61 25.26 -11.81
CA CYS A 545 -17.63 26.30 -11.54
C CYS A 545 -17.49 26.55 -10.04
N ASN A 546 -16.36 27.11 -9.66
CA ASN A 546 -16.19 27.65 -8.32
C ASN A 546 -16.72 29.10 -8.29
N VAL A 547 -17.67 29.35 -7.38
CA VAL A 547 -18.19 30.73 -7.11
C VAL A 547 -17.80 31.11 -5.69
N GLY A 548 -16.55 31.39 -5.46
CA GLY A 548 -16.04 31.68 -4.13
C GLY A 548 -14.61 32.18 -4.23
N TYR A 549 -13.75 31.57 -3.41
CA TYR A 549 -12.33 31.91 -3.41
C TYR A 549 -11.65 31.45 -4.73
N SER A 550 -11.04 32.40 -5.44
CA SER A 550 -10.50 32.17 -6.79
C SER A 550 -8.97 32.25 -6.89
N HIS A 551 -8.26 32.53 -5.80
CA HIS A 551 -6.81 32.65 -5.82
C HIS A 551 -6.15 31.29 -5.66
N SER A 552 -5.01 31.09 -6.30
CA SER A 552 -4.22 29.87 -6.18
C SER A 552 -3.34 29.81 -4.92
N ILE A 553 -3.14 30.94 -4.26
CA ILE A 553 -2.32 31.07 -3.04
C ILE A 553 -3.11 31.82 -1.98
N ILE A 554 -3.13 31.28 -0.77
CA ILE A 554 -3.58 31.99 0.43
C ILE A 554 -2.35 32.67 1.02
N ASN A 555 -2.29 34.00 0.86
CA ASN A 555 -1.23 34.84 1.40
C ASN A 555 -1.74 35.65 2.58
N PRO A 556 -1.56 35.23 3.81
CA PRO A 556 -2.08 35.92 4.99
C PRO A 556 -1.28 37.17 5.36
N SER A 557 -0.06 37.35 4.85
CA SER A 557 0.76 38.54 5.11
C SER A 557 0.15 39.82 4.51
N ASP A 558 -0.59 39.69 3.41
CA ASP A 558 -1.24 40.84 2.76
C ASP A 558 -2.48 41.36 3.51
N SER A 559 -3.03 40.54 4.43
CA SER A 559 -4.29 40.82 5.14
C SER A 559 -4.15 41.24 6.61
N LEU A 560 -2.93 41.40 7.16
CA LEU A 560 -2.66 41.77 8.57
C LEU A 560 -3.21 40.79 9.63
N LEU A 561 -3.47 39.54 9.30
CA LEU A 561 -4.11 38.54 10.15
C LEU A 561 -3.09 37.84 11.06
N VAL A 562 -2.67 38.49 12.13
CA VAL A 562 -1.94 37.82 13.22
C VAL A 562 -2.95 37.35 14.27
N ASN A 563 -3.05 36.03 14.47
CA ASN A 563 -3.99 35.37 15.40
C ASN A 563 -5.49 35.48 15.03
N ASP A 564 -5.82 35.84 13.78
CA ASP A 564 -7.19 35.90 13.31
C ASP A 564 -7.64 34.64 12.57
N THR A 565 -8.92 34.57 12.28
CA THR A 565 -9.51 33.49 11.49
C THR A 565 -9.72 33.95 10.04
N LEU A 566 -9.10 33.27 9.12
CA LEU A 566 -9.33 33.42 7.67
C LEU A 566 -10.41 32.43 7.23
N SER A 567 -11.57 32.96 6.85
CA SER A 567 -12.65 32.13 6.31
C SER A 567 -12.61 32.14 4.79
N VAL A 568 -12.49 30.96 4.21
CA VAL A 568 -12.49 30.72 2.77
C VAL A 568 -13.73 29.89 2.42
N LEU A 569 -14.54 30.40 1.50
CA LEU A 569 -15.68 29.68 0.95
C LEU A 569 -15.35 29.25 -0.48
N VAL A 570 -15.41 27.95 -0.74
CA VAL A 570 -15.40 27.36 -2.07
C VAL A 570 -16.79 26.78 -2.31
N SER A 571 -17.46 27.18 -3.37
CA SER A 571 -18.80 26.70 -3.69
C SER A 571 -18.84 26.23 -5.14
N PHE A 572 -19.06 24.93 -5.35
CA PHE A 572 -19.24 24.35 -6.67
C PHE A 572 -20.68 24.50 -7.09
N LYS A 573 -20.94 25.34 -8.08
CA LYS A 573 -22.27 25.53 -8.66
C LYS A 573 -22.31 24.95 -10.05
N HIS A 574 -23.39 24.26 -10.34
CA HIS A 574 -23.67 23.81 -11.70
C HIS A 574 -23.73 25.06 -12.62
N LEU A 575 -22.87 25.07 -13.59
CA LEU A 575 -23.02 25.99 -14.71
C LEU A 575 -24.27 25.49 -15.40
N GLY A 576 -25.33 26.31 -15.45
CA GLY A 576 -26.50 25.95 -16.22
C GLY A 576 -26.01 25.45 -17.58
N SER A 577 -26.28 24.20 -17.90
CA SER A 577 -25.88 23.65 -19.20
C SER A 577 -26.72 24.35 -20.28
N SER A 578 -26.06 24.81 -21.32
CA SER A 578 -26.75 25.11 -22.56
C SER A 578 -27.49 23.86 -23.03
N PRO A 579 -28.70 23.95 -23.55
CA PRO A 579 -29.35 22.82 -24.22
C PRO A 579 -28.63 22.41 -25.48
N GLU A 580 -27.71 23.23 -25.98
CA GLU A 580 -26.93 22.98 -27.20
C GLU A 580 -25.79 21.97 -26.95
N LYS A 581 -25.63 21.05 -27.88
CA LYS A 581 -24.66 19.97 -27.77
C LYS A 581 -23.48 20.16 -28.74
N ALA A 582 -22.92 21.36 -28.77
CA ALA A 582 -21.64 21.59 -29.43
C ALA A 582 -20.50 21.34 -28.46
N VAL A 583 -19.41 20.76 -28.93
CA VAL A 583 -18.25 20.46 -28.12
C VAL A 583 -16.96 20.93 -28.77
N ILE A 584 -15.97 21.27 -27.95
CA ILE A 584 -14.62 21.54 -28.43
C ILE A 584 -13.99 20.19 -28.79
N ASN A 585 -13.65 20.02 -30.06
CA ASN A 585 -13.10 18.76 -30.59
C ASN A 585 -11.57 18.76 -30.68
N GLU A 586 -11.01 19.85 -31.21
CA GLU A 586 -9.57 19.98 -31.38
C GLU A 586 -9.13 21.45 -31.21
N ILE A 587 -7.92 21.64 -30.67
CA ILE A 587 -7.25 22.94 -30.59
C ILE A 587 -5.90 22.79 -31.28
N SER A 588 -5.75 23.40 -32.44
CA SER A 588 -4.51 23.40 -33.21
C SER A 588 -3.58 24.53 -32.79
N PHE A 589 -2.28 24.24 -32.69
CA PHE A 589 -1.23 25.19 -32.33
C PHE A 589 -0.44 25.67 -33.53
N GLU A 590 -0.37 24.91 -34.61
CA GLU A 590 0.35 25.30 -35.84
C GLU A 590 -0.43 26.37 -36.60
N ASP A 591 -1.72 26.12 -36.80
CA ASP A 591 -2.68 27.13 -37.22
C ASP A 591 -3.59 27.43 -36.02
N PRO A 592 -3.68 28.67 -35.55
CA PRO A 592 -4.46 29.02 -34.37
C PRO A 592 -5.98 28.82 -34.57
N ILE A 593 -6.42 27.58 -34.48
CA ILE A 593 -7.79 27.15 -34.75
C ILE A 593 -8.36 26.37 -33.57
N ILE A 594 -9.58 26.70 -33.17
CA ILE A 594 -10.42 25.86 -32.29
C ILE A 594 -11.48 25.19 -33.17
N GLU A 595 -11.57 23.89 -33.12
CA GLU A 595 -12.58 23.12 -33.81
C GLU A 595 -13.71 22.73 -32.87
N LEU A 596 -14.95 22.94 -33.31
CA LEU A 596 -16.17 22.48 -32.66
C LEU A 596 -16.80 21.33 -33.42
N PHE A 597 -17.45 20.44 -32.71
CA PHE A 597 -18.25 19.35 -33.25
C PHE A 597 -19.72 19.48 -32.77
N ASN A 598 -20.67 19.43 -33.66
CA ASN A 598 -22.09 19.39 -33.31
C ASN A 598 -22.55 17.95 -33.07
N GLN A 599 -22.79 17.63 -31.79
CA GLN A 599 -23.34 16.34 -31.37
C GLN A 599 -24.87 16.26 -31.45
N ASP A 600 -25.55 17.38 -31.64
CA ASP A 600 -27.00 17.40 -31.72
C ASP A 600 -27.50 16.84 -33.05
N THR A 601 -28.75 16.43 -33.06
CA THR A 601 -29.50 16.03 -34.27
C THR A 601 -30.04 17.21 -35.00
N THR A 602 -29.90 18.43 -34.46
CA THR A 602 -30.40 19.71 -34.99
C THR A 602 -29.24 20.62 -35.37
N LEU A 603 -29.56 21.60 -36.23
CA LEU A 603 -28.64 22.66 -36.63
C LEU A 603 -28.36 23.59 -35.45
N ILE A 604 -27.06 23.84 -35.15
CA ILE A 604 -26.64 24.79 -34.10
C ILE A 604 -26.24 26.10 -34.76
N ASN A 605 -26.79 27.22 -34.28
CA ASN A 605 -26.39 28.56 -34.67
C ASN A 605 -25.42 29.15 -33.64
N LEU A 606 -24.19 29.42 -34.02
CA LEU A 606 -23.12 29.95 -33.17
C LEU A 606 -23.16 31.51 -33.06
N GLN A 607 -24.13 32.19 -33.61
CA GLN A 607 -24.20 33.63 -33.50
C GLN A 607 -24.22 34.09 -32.04
N ASP A 608 -23.38 35.04 -31.68
CA ASP A 608 -23.20 35.59 -30.34
C ASP A 608 -22.65 34.58 -29.29
N TRP A 609 -22.14 33.45 -29.74
CA TRP A 609 -21.38 32.56 -28.88
C TRP A 609 -20.01 33.15 -28.56
N SER A 610 -19.38 32.70 -27.48
CA SER A 610 -18.07 33.17 -27.07
C SER A 610 -17.16 32.06 -26.55
N PHE A 611 -15.87 32.22 -26.80
CA PHE A 611 -14.83 31.46 -26.15
C PHE A 611 -14.17 32.27 -25.06
N TYR A 612 -13.95 31.66 -23.92
CA TYR A 612 -13.03 32.14 -22.90
C TYR A 612 -11.75 31.30 -22.98
N ILE A 613 -10.64 31.94 -23.27
CA ILE A 613 -9.33 31.29 -23.37
C ILE A 613 -8.46 31.82 -22.24
N SER A 614 -8.00 30.92 -21.37
CA SER A 614 -7.06 31.23 -20.31
C SER A 614 -5.67 30.79 -20.71
N TYR A 615 -4.71 31.65 -20.57
CA TYR A 615 -3.27 31.39 -20.70
C TYR A 615 -2.62 31.36 -19.33
N THR A 616 -1.34 31.01 -19.24
CA THR A 616 -0.58 31.02 -17.97
C THR A 616 -0.62 32.39 -17.28
N ASP A 617 -0.53 33.48 -18.04
CA ASP A 617 -0.38 34.83 -17.50
C ASP A 617 -1.51 35.80 -17.89
N SER A 618 -2.50 35.36 -18.65
CA SER A 618 -3.58 36.20 -19.17
C SER A 618 -4.83 35.42 -19.54
N SER A 619 -5.90 36.11 -19.88
CA SER A 619 -7.09 35.49 -20.46
C SER A 619 -7.75 36.44 -21.46
N CYS A 620 -8.46 35.90 -22.42
CA CYS A 620 -9.24 36.69 -23.38
C CYS A 620 -10.62 36.08 -23.64
N PHE A 621 -11.56 36.91 -24.08
CA PHE A 621 -12.83 36.48 -24.65
C PHE A 621 -12.80 36.74 -26.17
N LEU A 622 -13.19 35.71 -26.93
CA LEU A 622 -13.38 35.78 -28.37
C LEU A 622 -14.85 35.54 -28.66
N ASN A 623 -15.50 36.52 -29.28
CA ASN A 623 -16.90 36.39 -29.65
C ASN A 623 -17.02 35.89 -31.09
N VAL A 624 -17.97 35.00 -31.36
CA VAL A 624 -18.34 34.56 -32.69
C VAL A 624 -19.26 35.64 -33.26
N LEU A 625 -18.70 36.53 -34.07
CA LEU A 625 -19.41 37.74 -34.60
C LEU A 625 -20.30 37.44 -35.80
N ASP A 626 -20.02 36.37 -36.54
CA ASP A 626 -20.76 35.98 -37.72
C ASP A 626 -21.74 34.85 -37.48
N SER A 627 -22.83 34.79 -38.24
CA SER A 627 -23.83 33.73 -38.20
C SER A 627 -23.26 32.41 -38.76
N ALA A 628 -22.45 31.72 -37.93
CA ALA A 628 -21.95 30.40 -38.26
C ALA A 628 -22.97 29.32 -37.89
N LEU A 629 -23.21 28.41 -38.79
CA LEU A 629 -24.17 27.30 -38.61
C LEU A 629 -23.42 25.97 -38.67
N ILE A 630 -23.56 25.14 -37.61
CA ILE A 630 -23.00 23.79 -37.63
C ILE A 630 -24.12 22.79 -37.88
N GLN A 631 -24.02 22.06 -38.99
CA GLN A 631 -24.92 20.94 -39.31
C GLN A 631 -24.79 19.80 -38.27
N PRO A 632 -25.84 18.98 -38.07
CA PRO A 632 -25.72 17.77 -37.25
C PRO A 632 -24.54 16.91 -37.65
N SER A 633 -23.82 16.41 -36.68
CA SER A 633 -22.64 15.53 -36.87
C SER A 633 -21.55 16.13 -37.79
N SER A 634 -21.40 17.45 -37.78
CA SER A 634 -20.42 18.18 -38.58
C SER A 634 -19.49 19.02 -37.71
N TYR A 635 -18.36 19.40 -38.28
CA TYR A 635 -17.33 20.20 -37.63
C TYR A 635 -17.43 21.67 -38.09
N TYR A 636 -16.94 22.56 -37.23
CA TYR A 636 -16.77 23.98 -37.53
C TYR A 636 -15.45 24.47 -36.94
N THR A 637 -14.61 25.09 -37.74
CA THR A 637 -13.32 25.62 -37.34
C THR A 637 -13.40 27.14 -37.11
N PHE A 638 -12.91 27.56 -35.96
CA PHE A 638 -12.87 28.93 -35.54
C PHE A 638 -11.42 29.44 -35.47
N PRO A 639 -10.97 30.35 -36.34
CA PRO A 639 -9.63 30.91 -36.27
C PRO A 639 -9.53 31.88 -35.08
N THR A 640 -8.42 31.85 -34.38
CA THR A 640 -8.12 32.72 -33.27
C THR A 640 -6.92 33.59 -33.60
N GLU A 641 -6.96 34.88 -33.25
CA GLU A 641 -5.97 35.88 -33.70
C GLU A 641 -4.67 35.92 -32.91
N ASN A 642 -4.43 35.00 -31.96
CA ASN A 642 -3.32 35.10 -31.01
C ASN A 642 -2.20 34.10 -31.31
N GLU A 643 -0.96 34.55 -31.45
CA GLU A 643 0.21 33.79 -31.85
C GLU A 643 0.83 32.93 -30.73
N ASN A 644 0.29 32.92 -29.51
CA ASN A 644 0.97 32.30 -28.34
C ASN A 644 0.13 31.17 -27.71
N TYR A 645 -0.09 30.07 -28.46
CA TYR A 645 -0.91 28.91 -28.04
C TYR A 645 -0.24 27.94 -27.08
N THR A 646 1.08 27.95 -26.97
CA THR A 646 1.83 27.03 -26.09
C THR A 646 1.57 27.26 -24.60
N ALA A 647 0.84 28.32 -24.26
CA ALA A 647 0.52 28.71 -22.89
C ALA A 647 -0.97 28.61 -22.54
N ILE A 648 -1.80 27.97 -23.39
CA ILE A 648 -3.24 27.83 -23.10
C ILE A 648 -3.41 26.85 -21.93
N SER A 649 -4.07 27.31 -20.88
CA SER A 649 -4.40 26.49 -19.70
C SER A 649 -5.84 26.00 -19.70
N CYS A 650 -6.75 26.75 -20.35
CA CYS A 650 -8.17 26.38 -20.42
C CYS A 650 -8.85 27.05 -21.58
N VAL A 651 -9.78 26.37 -22.24
CA VAL A 651 -10.73 26.91 -23.21
C VAL A 651 -12.14 26.56 -22.77
N LYS A 652 -13.03 27.56 -22.73
CA LYS A 652 -14.45 27.37 -22.42
C LYS A 652 -15.29 27.97 -23.55
N LEU A 653 -16.36 27.26 -23.91
CA LEU A 653 -17.31 27.65 -24.91
C LEU A 653 -18.63 28.05 -24.23
N TYR A 654 -19.16 29.22 -24.56
CA TYR A 654 -20.43 29.74 -24.04
C TYR A 654 -21.41 30.01 -25.18
N ASP A 655 -22.68 29.71 -24.96
CA ASP A 655 -23.76 30.04 -25.91
C ASP A 655 -24.15 31.53 -25.85
N ASN A 656 -25.10 31.95 -26.69
CA ASN A 656 -25.60 33.31 -26.76
C ASN A 656 -26.30 33.80 -25.47
N ASN A 657 -26.61 32.93 -24.53
CA ASN A 657 -27.14 33.26 -23.22
C ASN A 657 -26.04 33.28 -22.13
N ASN A 658 -24.77 33.19 -22.51
CA ASN A 658 -23.61 33.04 -21.62
C ASN A 658 -23.68 31.78 -20.75
N LEU A 659 -24.38 30.71 -21.20
CA LEU A 659 -24.35 29.41 -20.55
C LEU A 659 -23.19 28.60 -21.08
N LEU A 660 -22.49 27.92 -20.20
CA LEU A 660 -21.36 27.04 -20.59
C LEU A 660 -21.88 25.87 -21.42
N VAL A 661 -21.32 25.71 -22.60
CA VAL A 661 -21.59 24.59 -23.52
C VAL A 661 -20.58 23.49 -23.33
N ASP A 662 -19.29 23.84 -23.33
CA ASP A 662 -18.19 22.90 -23.13
C ASP A 662 -16.95 23.58 -22.54
N SER A 663 -16.05 22.79 -21.96
CA SER A 663 -14.78 23.32 -21.45
C SER A 663 -13.68 22.26 -21.51
N VAL A 664 -12.46 22.69 -21.77
CA VAL A 664 -11.24 21.89 -21.70
C VAL A 664 -10.16 22.61 -20.91
N SER A 665 -9.48 21.88 -20.03
CA SER A 665 -8.34 22.39 -19.25
C SER A 665 -7.12 21.53 -19.49
N PHE A 666 -5.96 22.15 -19.59
CA PHE A 666 -4.67 21.51 -19.90
C PHE A 666 -3.74 21.58 -18.71
N ASP A 667 -3.03 20.49 -18.45
CA ASP A 667 -1.94 20.50 -17.48
C ASP A 667 -0.66 21.01 -18.19
N ILE A 668 -0.29 22.24 -17.90
CA ILE A 668 0.85 22.94 -18.52
C ILE A 668 2.19 22.34 -18.07
N SER A 669 2.21 21.45 -17.08
CA SER A 669 3.42 20.80 -16.60
C SER A 669 4.02 19.80 -17.61
N ALA A 670 3.26 19.36 -18.59
CA ALA A 670 3.77 18.63 -19.73
C ALA A 670 4.42 19.67 -20.68
N SER A 671 5.76 19.76 -20.65
CA SER A 671 6.51 20.58 -21.62
C SER A 671 6.09 20.18 -23.03
N VAL A 672 5.25 21.04 -23.64
CA VAL A 672 4.92 20.91 -25.06
C VAL A 672 6.25 21.09 -25.79
N SER A 673 6.81 20.01 -26.33
CA SER A 673 8.00 20.11 -27.17
C SER A 673 7.63 20.95 -28.40
N ASP A 674 8.59 21.70 -28.94
CA ASP A 674 8.44 22.58 -30.11
C ASP A 674 7.86 21.90 -31.39
N SER A 675 7.36 20.67 -31.27
CA SER A 675 6.82 19.82 -32.33
C SER A 675 5.38 19.32 -32.10
N ALA A 676 4.68 19.81 -31.07
CA ALA A 676 3.27 19.42 -30.84
C ALA A 676 2.34 20.36 -31.62
N TYR A 677 1.39 19.79 -32.39
CA TYR A 677 0.57 20.54 -33.34
C TYR A 677 -0.87 20.77 -32.89
N SER A 678 -1.43 19.89 -32.04
CA SER A 678 -2.79 20.10 -31.50
C SER A 678 -3.06 19.31 -30.21
N TYR A 679 -4.09 19.75 -29.46
CA TYR A 679 -4.80 18.93 -28.50
C TYR A 679 -6.09 18.44 -29.12
N SER A 680 -6.30 17.12 -29.16
CA SER A 680 -7.50 16.53 -29.72
C SER A 680 -8.20 15.60 -28.72
N ARG A 681 -9.52 15.57 -28.82
CA ARG A 681 -10.38 14.70 -28.02
C ARG A 681 -10.31 13.26 -28.53
N THR A 682 -10.06 12.28 -27.65
CA THR A 682 -9.80 10.88 -28.02
C THR A 682 -11.00 9.97 -27.92
N ILE A 683 -12.11 10.39 -27.31
CA ILE A 683 -13.30 9.56 -27.09
C ILE A 683 -14.53 10.21 -27.71
N PRO A 684 -15.38 9.48 -28.47
CA PRO A 684 -16.65 10.00 -28.94
C PRO A 684 -17.64 10.14 -27.79
N PHE A 685 -18.53 11.08 -27.96
CA PHE A 685 -19.45 11.57 -26.95
C PHE A 685 -20.58 10.60 -26.57
N ASP A 686 -20.84 9.56 -27.36
CA ASP A 686 -21.92 8.59 -27.15
C ASP A 686 -21.51 7.40 -26.27
N SER A 687 -20.27 7.31 -25.89
CA SER A 687 -19.80 6.20 -25.07
C SER A 687 -19.61 6.69 -23.66
N ILE A 688 -20.52 6.31 -22.77
CA ILE A 688 -20.22 5.99 -21.39
C ILE A 688 -20.76 6.96 -20.35
N ASP A 689 -21.55 6.38 -19.49
CA ASP A 689 -21.81 6.82 -18.14
C ASP A 689 -20.50 7.16 -17.38
N GLY A 690 -20.17 8.43 -17.32
CA GLY A 690 -19.36 8.98 -16.23
C GLY A 690 -17.85 9.04 -16.40
N GLU A 691 -17.23 8.70 -17.54
CA GLU A 691 -15.80 8.91 -17.73
C GLU A 691 -15.49 10.25 -18.43
N LEU A 692 -14.44 10.93 -17.93
CA LEU A 692 -13.96 12.21 -18.46
C LEU A 692 -13.45 12.06 -19.89
N PRO A 693 -13.70 13.02 -20.80
CA PRO A 693 -13.10 12.98 -22.12
C PRO A 693 -11.58 13.08 -22.00
N TYR A 694 -10.88 12.09 -22.54
CA TYR A 694 -9.44 12.14 -22.64
C TYR A 694 -9.03 13.11 -23.75
N TRP A 695 -8.02 13.92 -23.43
CA TRP A 695 -7.38 14.82 -24.36
C TRP A 695 -5.92 14.41 -24.51
N GLU A 696 -5.44 14.30 -25.73
CA GLU A 696 -4.05 13.94 -26.00
C GLU A 696 -3.40 14.93 -26.98
N ILE A 697 -2.08 15.04 -26.87
CA ILE A 697 -1.26 15.83 -27.79
C ILE A 697 -1.16 15.06 -29.11
N SER A 698 -1.60 15.68 -30.19
CA SER A 698 -1.48 15.16 -31.56
C SER A 698 -0.38 15.88 -32.32
N TYR A 699 0.45 15.12 -33.01
CA TYR A 699 1.46 15.66 -33.92
C TYR A 699 0.95 15.80 -35.36
N THR A 700 -0.29 15.47 -35.60
CA THR A 700 -0.98 15.61 -36.87
C THR A 700 -2.40 16.10 -36.61
N PRO A 701 -2.68 17.40 -36.80
CA PRO A 701 -4.03 17.94 -36.67
C PRO A 701 -5.01 17.23 -37.58
N THR A 702 -6.21 16.95 -37.06
CA THR A 702 -7.26 16.21 -37.77
C THR A 702 -8.49 17.07 -38.01
N LEU A 703 -8.29 18.35 -38.25
CA LEU A 703 -9.37 19.32 -38.44
C LEU A 703 -10.43 18.80 -39.44
N ALA A 704 -11.70 18.92 -39.05
CA ALA A 704 -12.87 18.41 -39.76
C ALA A 704 -12.92 16.87 -39.86
N ALA A 705 -12.21 16.14 -39.00
CA ALA A 705 -12.22 14.70 -38.95
C ALA A 705 -12.16 14.16 -37.51
N GLN A 706 -12.35 12.85 -37.36
CA GLN A 706 -12.14 12.16 -36.07
C GLN A 706 -10.65 12.16 -35.71
N SER A 707 -10.32 12.35 -34.43
CA SER A 707 -8.91 12.42 -34.01
C SER A 707 -8.14 11.13 -34.34
N VAL A 708 -6.86 11.27 -34.65
CA VAL A 708 -5.97 10.14 -34.95
C VAL A 708 -5.89 9.19 -33.75
N HIS A 709 -5.79 9.72 -32.56
CA HIS A 709 -5.73 8.93 -31.32
C HIS A 709 -6.98 8.07 -31.10
N TYR A 710 -8.16 8.60 -31.43
CA TYR A 710 -9.39 7.84 -31.36
C TYR A 710 -9.40 6.68 -32.38
N THR A 711 -8.96 6.94 -33.62
CA THR A 711 -8.84 5.90 -34.64
C THR A 711 -7.84 4.82 -34.25
N ASP A 712 -6.72 5.21 -33.65
CA ASP A 712 -5.71 4.28 -33.13
C ASP A 712 -6.23 3.47 -31.94
N LEU A 713 -7.01 4.09 -31.05
CA LEU A 713 -7.65 3.39 -29.93
C LEU A 713 -8.64 2.34 -30.43
N LEU A 714 -9.50 2.69 -31.39
CA LEU A 714 -10.43 1.72 -32.03
C LEU A 714 -9.67 0.59 -32.72
N PHE A 715 -8.57 0.89 -33.40
CA PHE A 715 -7.74 -0.11 -34.03
C PHE A 715 -7.09 -1.04 -33.02
N LYS A 716 -6.60 -0.50 -31.91
CA LYS A 716 -6.04 -1.27 -30.80
C LYS A 716 -7.07 -2.18 -30.15
N GLN A 717 -8.27 -1.66 -29.86
CA GLN A 717 -9.38 -2.46 -29.33
C GLN A 717 -9.80 -3.58 -30.30
N HIS A 718 -9.81 -3.29 -31.61
CA HIS A 718 -10.09 -4.31 -32.62
C HIS A 718 -9.03 -5.40 -32.61
N LEU A 719 -7.74 -5.06 -32.51
CA LEU A 719 -6.64 -6.02 -32.42
C LEU A 719 -6.73 -6.87 -31.14
N GLU A 720 -7.11 -6.29 -30.02
CA GLU A 720 -7.30 -7.00 -28.75
C GLU A 720 -8.48 -7.98 -28.84
N MET A 721 -9.61 -7.55 -29.40
CA MET A 721 -10.75 -8.44 -29.64
C MET A 721 -10.41 -9.58 -30.62
N GLU A 722 -9.64 -9.32 -31.69
CA GLU A 722 -9.16 -10.35 -32.58
C GLU A 722 -8.19 -11.34 -31.90
N ALA A 723 -7.30 -10.83 -31.04
CA ALA A 723 -6.38 -11.65 -30.26
C ALA A 723 -7.13 -12.56 -29.26
N GLU A 724 -8.12 -12.03 -28.56
CA GLU A 724 -9.03 -12.80 -27.68
C GLU A 724 -9.82 -13.85 -28.47
N ARG A 725 -10.34 -13.49 -29.64
CA ARG A 725 -11.04 -14.43 -30.55
C ARG A 725 -10.12 -15.56 -31.03
N ARG A 726 -8.86 -15.25 -31.35
CA ARG A 726 -7.83 -16.24 -31.71
C ARG A 726 -7.48 -17.14 -30.54
N LYS A 727 -7.30 -16.61 -29.35
CA LYS A 727 -7.10 -17.40 -28.10
C LYS A 727 -8.27 -18.38 -27.88
N SER A 728 -9.50 -17.88 -27.96
CA SER A 728 -10.71 -18.71 -27.83
C SER A 728 -10.79 -19.83 -28.87
N LEU A 729 -10.41 -19.55 -30.13
CA LEU A 729 -10.36 -20.55 -31.21
C LEU A 729 -9.28 -21.60 -30.95
N ILE A 730 -8.09 -21.19 -30.46
CA ILE A 730 -7.01 -22.13 -30.12
C ILE A 730 -7.45 -23.04 -28.97
N ILE A 731 -8.07 -22.48 -27.90
CA ILE A 731 -8.59 -23.26 -26.75
C ILE A 731 -9.64 -24.27 -27.27
N LYS A 732 -10.59 -23.84 -28.10
CA LYS A 732 -11.62 -24.73 -28.68
C LYS A 732 -11.02 -25.83 -29.55
N SER A 733 -10.05 -25.51 -30.38
CA SER A 733 -9.39 -26.52 -31.26
C SER A 733 -8.54 -27.49 -30.42
N THR A 734 -7.89 -27.03 -29.36
CA THR A 734 -7.13 -27.88 -28.43
C THR A 734 -8.06 -28.83 -27.66
N LEU A 735 -9.21 -28.35 -27.21
CA LEU A 735 -10.22 -29.18 -26.52
C LEU A 735 -10.79 -30.24 -27.47
N ILE A 736 -11.04 -29.89 -28.74
CA ILE A 736 -11.51 -30.84 -29.77
C ILE A 736 -10.42 -31.91 -30.05
N ALA A 737 -9.14 -31.50 -30.13
CA ALA A 737 -8.04 -32.43 -30.32
C ALA A 737 -7.86 -33.38 -29.12
N ILE A 738 -7.99 -32.90 -27.90
CA ILE A 738 -7.95 -33.71 -26.67
C ILE A 738 -9.13 -34.68 -26.65
N SER A 739 -10.35 -34.21 -26.99
CA SER A 739 -11.54 -35.06 -27.07
C SER A 739 -11.38 -36.20 -28.11
N PHE A 740 -10.79 -35.88 -29.25
CA PHE A 740 -10.48 -36.88 -30.31
C PHE A 740 -9.45 -37.90 -29.82
N LEU A 741 -8.43 -37.44 -29.08
CA LEU A 741 -7.40 -38.31 -28.49
C LEU A 741 -8.00 -39.26 -27.45
N LEU A 742 -8.89 -38.74 -26.59
CA LEU A 742 -9.59 -39.53 -25.59
C LEU A 742 -10.51 -40.58 -26.23
N VAL A 743 -11.21 -40.25 -27.34
CA VAL A 743 -12.02 -41.21 -28.08
C VAL A 743 -11.14 -42.32 -28.69
N ILE A 744 -9.96 -41.95 -29.22
CA ILE A 744 -9.02 -42.96 -29.78
C ILE A 744 -8.45 -43.85 -28.65
N LEU A 745 -8.13 -43.31 -27.50
CA LEU A 745 -7.68 -44.07 -26.36
C LEU A 745 -8.76 -45.00 -25.83
N PHE A 746 -10.00 -44.52 -25.73
CA PHE A 746 -11.14 -45.30 -25.28
C PHE A 746 -11.48 -46.47 -26.27
N THR A 747 -11.45 -46.19 -27.57
CA THR A 747 -11.63 -47.24 -28.58
C THR A 747 -10.50 -48.27 -28.57
N ARG A 748 -9.24 -47.87 -28.38
CA ARG A 748 -8.10 -48.80 -28.18
C ARG A 748 -8.25 -49.67 -26.93
N ARG A 749 -8.80 -49.11 -25.83
CA ARG A 749 -9.05 -49.86 -24.62
C ARG A 749 -10.17 -50.90 -24.77
N LEU A 750 -11.23 -50.55 -25.50
CA LEU A 750 -12.32 -51.48 -25.87
C LEU A 750 -11.88 -52.61 -26.78
N PHE A 751 -10.94 -52.38 -27.69
CA PHE A 751 -10.40 -53.43 -28.57
C PHE A 751 -9.36 -54.32 -27.87
N ARG A 752 -8.70 -53.89 -26.77
CA ARG A 752 -7.79 -54.71 -25.95
C ARG A 752 -8.50 -55.60 -24.96
N SER A 753 -9.77 -55.39 -24.67
CA SER A 753 -10.56 -56.24 -23.78
C SER A 753 -11.29 -57.40 -24.48
N LYS A 754 -11.08 -57.56 -25.80
CA LYS A 754 -11.67 -58.68 -26.60
C LYS A 754 -10.63 -59.58 -27.26
N THR A 755 -9.38 -59.46 -26.87
CA THR A 755 -8.32 -60.47 -27.06
C THR A 755 -7.76 -60.89 -25.68
#